data_ca35222000c1bb9131d352a008133f1c
#
_entry.id   ca35222000c1bb9131d352a008133f1c
#
_cell.length_a   1.000
_cell.length_b   1.000
_cell.length_c   1.000
_cell.angle_alpha   90.00
_cell.angle_beta   90.00
_cell.angle_gamma   90.00
#
_symmetry.space_group_name_H-M   'P 1'
#
loop_
_entity.id
_entity.type
_entity.pdbx_description
1 polymer ?
#
loop_
_entity_poly.entity_id
_entity_poly.type
_entity_poly.pdbx_seq_one_letter_code
_entity_poly.pdbx_strand_id
1 'polypeptide(L)'
;MKYNLPCVNIILRQLTLYPSILGVYNNKQIYRYCMTNKLFVTKRNGSKELIDLEKIHKVIAWAAQDLDNVSVSQVELKSHIQFYDGIKTSDIHETIIKAAADLISEETPDYQYLSARLAIFHLRKKAYGQFEPPKLYPHVVKLVEAGKYDQHLLLDYTADEFEQLESFMDHGRDLNFSYAAVKQLEGKYLVQNRVTGEIYESAQFLYILVAACLFAKYPKETRLDYVKGFYNAISTFKISLPTPIMAGVRTPTRQFSSCVLIECGDSLDSINATSSSIVKYVSQRAGIGINAGRIRALGSTIRNGEAFHTGCIPFYKHFQTAVKSCSQGGVRGGAATLFYPLWHLEVESLLVLKNNRGVEENRVRHLDYGVQFNKLMYQRLIKGQSITLFSPSDVPGLYDAFFEDQEKFEALYVQYEADDSIRKKCIKAIELFTLFAQERASTGRIYLQNVDHCNTHSPFDPTVAPIRQSNLCLEIALPTKPMEDVNDPNGEIALCTLSAFNLGAIKNLDEFDGLADLAVRALDSLLDYQDYPVPAAHTATMGRRTLGIGVINYAYYLAKNGVYYSNGSANNLTHRTFEAIQYYLLKASNQLAIERGACPKFNETRLSQGILPIDTYKKEIDNVTAEPLHLDWESLRASIKKHGVRNSTVSALMPSETSSQISNATNGIEPPRGLISIKASKDGVLKQVVPEYEKLKDNYELLWNIPSNEGYLQLVGIMQKFIDQTISANTNYDPSRFEGGKVPIKQVLKDILTAYKLGIKTMYYHNTRDGADDSLIEAEEDCAGGACKI
;
A
#
# COMPACT_ATOMS: atom_id res chain seq x y z
N MET A 1 -41.18 47.80 -12.88
CA MET A 1 -40.93 46.36 -12.55
C MET A 1 -39.46 46.05 -12.83
N LYS A 2 -38.66 45.97 -11.79
CA LYS A 2 -37.24 45.59 -11.92
C LYS A 2 -37.18 44.09 -11.86
N TYR A 3 -36.94 43.43 -12.98
CA TYR A 3 -36.65 42.02 -13.03
C TYR A 3 -35.14 41.82 -12.80
N ASN A 4 -34.79 41.36 -11.61
CA ASN A 4 -33.45 40.83 -11.34
C ASN A 4 -33.35 39.42 -11.91
N LEU A 5 -32.87 39.28 -13.15
CA LEU A 5 -32.52 38.00 -13.75
C LEU A 5 -31.02 37.79 -13.61
N PRO A 6 -30.55 36.74 -12.91
CA PRO A 6 -29.13 36.50 -12.66
C PRO A 6 -28.26 36.44 -13.96
N CYS A 7 -28.81 35.90 -15.04
CA CYS A 7 -28.10 35.79 -16.32
C CYS A 7 -27.71 37.14 -16.94
N VAL A 8 -28.51 38.18 -16.75
CA VAL A 8 -28.24 39.50 -17.31
C VAL A 8 -27.07 40.18 -16.61
N ASN A 9 -26.97 39.99 -15.28
CA ASN A 9 -25.85 40.54 -14.51
C ASN A 9 -24.51 39.89 -14.79
N ILE A 10 -24.49 38.56 -15.12
CA ILE A 10 -23.28 37.81 -15.46
C ILE A 10 -22.76 38.25 -16.85
N ILE A 11 -23.62 38.34 -17.83
CA ILE A 11 -23.25 38.76 -19.18
C ILE A 11 -22.82 40.26 -19.19
N LEU A 12 -23.46 41.13 -18.43
CA LEU A 12 -23.07 42.53 -18.29
C LEU A 12 -21.71 42.69 -17.60
N ARG A 13 -21.37 41.86 -16.62
CA ARG A 13 -20.03 41.88 -16.00
C ARG A 13 -18.93 41.36 -16.93
N GLN A 14 -19.19 40.36 -17.77
CA GLN A 14 -18.20 39.87 -18.77
C GLN A 14 -18.00 40.92 -19.90
N LEU A 15 -19.04 41.62 -20.32
CA LEU A 15 -18.95 42.67 -21.35
C LEU A 15 -18.23 43.97 -20.87
N THR A 16 -18.22 44.24 -19.54
CA THR A 16 -17.41 45.33 -18.98
C THR A 16 -15.92 45.01 -18.90
N LEU A 17 -15.51 43.71 -18.98
CA LEU A 17 -14.11 43.30 -19.02
C LEU A 17 -13.51 43.34 -20.44
N TYR A 18 -14.34 43.41 -21.52
CA TYR A 18 -13.90 43.50 -22.89
C TYR A 18 -14.65 44.59 -23.69
N PRO A 19 -14.20 45.85 -23.62
CA PRO A 19 -14.87 46.99 -24.26
C PRO A 19 -15.02 46.87 -25.79
N SER A 20 -14.20 46.09 -26.48
CA SER A 20 -14.22 45.83 -27.90
C SER A 20 -15.43 45.05 -28.44
N ILE A 21 -16.17 44.34 -27.56
CA ILE A 21 -17.36 43.58 -27.94
C ILE A 21 -18.66 44.36 -27.81
N LEU A 22 -18.64 45.45 -27.08
CA LEU A 22 -19.81 46.31 -26.88
C LEU A 22 -20.33 47.02 -28.16
N GLY A 23 -19.53 47.10 -29.20
CA GLY A 23 -19.92 47.74 -30.47
C GLY A 23 -20.79 46.90 -31.42
N VAL A 24 -20.96 45.57 -31.13
CA VAL A 24 -21.58 44.64 -32.09
C VAL A 24 -23.03 44.25 -31.77
N TYR A 25 -23.45 44.39 -30.49
CA TYR A 25 -24.81 43.98 -30.08
C TYR A 25 -25.53 45.06 -29.26
N ASN A 26 -26.71 45.43 -29.70
CA ASN A 26 -27.60 46.32 -28.98
C ASN A 26 -28.22 45.56 -27.77
N ASN A 27 -28.40 46.21 -26.61
CA ASN A 27 -28.98 45.63 -25.37
C ASN A 27 -30.30 44.86 -25.61
N LYS A 28 -31.08 45.23 -26.60
CA LYS A 28 -32.30 44.52 -27.01
C LYS A 28 -32.03 43.17 -27.67
N GLN A 29 -30.90 43.02 -28.34
CA GLN A 29 -30.52 41.76 -28.99
C GLN A 29 -29.97 40.75 -27.96
N ILE A 30 -29.20 41.23 -26.97
CA ILE A 30 -28.73 40.42 -25.86
C ILE A 30 -29.90 39.91 -25.02
N TYR A 31 -30.87 40.78 -24.75
CA TYR A 31 -32.11 40.42 -24.04
C TYR A 31 -32.95 39.41 -24.82
N ARG A 32 -33.02 39.54 -26.14
CA ARG A 32 -33.69 38.58 -27.03
C ARG A 32 -32.95 37.25 -27.10
N TYR A 33 -31.63 37.26 -27.12
CA TYR A 33 -30.83 36.03 -27.12
C TYR A 33 -30.97 35.21 -25.81
N CYS A 34 -31.02 35.90 -24.69
CA CYS A 34 -31.26 35.25 -23.38
C CYS A 34 -32.70 34.74 -23.20
N MET A 35 -33.70 35.39 -23.87
CA MET A 35 -35.11 34.96 -23.78
C MET A 35 -35.47 33.88 -24.84
N THR A 36 -34.66 33.67 -25.89
CA THR A 36 -34.99 32.73 -26.95
C THR A 36 -34.36 31.36 -26.79
N ASN A 37 -33.28 31.21 -25.98
CA ASN A 37 -32.64 29.93 -25.74
C ASN A 37 -33.08 29.36 -24.40
N LYS A 38 -34.26 28.75 -24.37
CA LYS A 38 -34.71 27.91 -23.25
C LYS A 38 -33.90 26.60 -23.31
N LEU A 39 -32.84 26.45 -22.49
CA LEU A 39 -32.12 25.20 -22.37
C LEU A 39 -32.97 24.17 -21.64
N PHE A 40 -33.16 23.01 -22.25
CA PHE A 40 -33.79 21.85 -21.64
C PHE A 40 -32.75 20.89 -21.07
N VAL A 41 -33.09 20.21 -20.02
CA VAL A 41 -32.28 19.12 -19.45
C VAL A 41 -33.02 17.79 -19.57
N THR A 42 -32.26 16.73 -19.77
CA THR A 42 -32.79 15.35 -19.77
C THR A 42 -32.60 14.75 -18.38
N LYS A 43 -33.70 14.37 -17.73
CA LYS A 43 -33.67 13.68 -16.44
C LYS A 43 -33.19 12.24 -16.56
N ARG A 44 -32.82 11.62 -15.44
CA ARG A 44 -32.42 10.20 -15.37
C ARG A 44 -33.54 9.23 -15.84
N ASN A 45 -34.80 9.61 -15.70
CA ASN A 45 -35.97 8.85 -16.20
C ASN A 45 -36.29 9.13 -17.68
N GLY A 46 -35.46 9.91 -18.39
CA GLY A 46 -35.64 10.29 -19.80
C GLY A 46 -36.56 11.49 -20.05
N SER A 47 -37.28 12.00 -19.05
CA SER A 47 -38.13 13.18 -19.21
C SER A 47 -37.29 14.44 -19.41
N LYS A 48 -37.86 15.41 -20.16
CA LYS A 48 -37.22 16.72 -20.40
C LYS A 48 -37.92 17.82 -19.60
N GLU A 49 -37.15 18.70 -18.99
CA GLU A 49 -37.63 19.90 -18.31
C GLU A 49 -36.68 21.09 -18.58
N LEU A 50 -37.18 22.30 -18.36
CA LEU A 50 -36.33 23.50 -18.43
C LEU A 50 -35.24 23.42 -17.36
N ILE A 51 -34.03 23.84 -17.69
CA ILE A 51 -32.95 23.94 -16.73
C ILE A 51 -33.32 24.93 -15.61
N ASP A 52 -33.17 24.51 -14.39
CA ASP A 52 -33.42 25.31 -13.22
C ASP A 52 -32.09 25.60 -12.50
N LEU A 53 -31.54 26.78 -12.77
CA LEU A 53 -30.26 27.22 -12.21
C LEU A 53 -30.32 27.40 -10.68
N GLU A 54 -31.53 27.69 -10.14
CA GLU A 54 -31.71 27.82 -8.68
C GLU A 54 -31.50 26.50 -7.96
N LYS A 55 -31.87 25.35 -8.59
CA LYS A 55 -31.59 24.02 -8.05
C LYS A 55 -30.08 23.73 -8.04
N ILE A 56 -29.35 24.16 -9.06
CA ILE A 56 -27.90 24.02 -9.15
C ILE A 56 -27.26 24.86 -8.05
N HIS A 57 -27.65 26.13 -7.92
CA HIS A 57 -27.19 27.03 -6.86
C HIS A 57 -27.35 26.39 -5.47
N LYS A 58 -28.55 25.89 -5.16
CA LYS A 58 -28.85 25.27 -3.85
C LYS A 58 -27.93 24.09 -3.54
N VAL A 59 -27.62 23.25 -4.51
CA VAL A 59 -26.73 22.09 -4.31
C VAL A 59 -25.29 22.55 -4.07
N ILE A 60 -24.79 23.53 -4.82
CA ILE A 60 -23.45 24.08 -4.61
C ILE A 60 -23.35 24.80 -3.26
N ALA A 61 -24.37 25.62 -2.92
CA ALA A 61 -24.43 26.33 -1.64
C ALA A 61 -24.48 25.36 -0.45
N TRP A 62 -25.25 24.26 -0.54
CA TRP A 62 -25.24 23.19 0.45
C TRP A 62 -23.85 22.56 0.61
N ALA A 63 -23.17 22.26 -0.50
CA ALA A 63 -21.84 21.67 -0.46
C ALA A 63 -20.77 22.63 0.10
N ALA A 64 -21.00 23.94 0.02
CA ALA A 64 -20.10 24.99 0.51
C ALA A 64 -20.31 25.34 2.01
N GLN A 65 -21.33 24.77 2.68
CA GLN A 65 -21.60 25.07 4.09
C GLN A 65 -20.39 24.74 4.98
N ASP A 66 -20.08 25.67 5.90
CA ASP A 66 -18.98 25.53 6.87
C ASP A 66 -17.59 25.30 6.24
N LEU A 67 -17.39 25.75 5.00
CA LEU A 67 -16.09 25.75 4.32
C LEU A 67 -15.61 27.19 4.12
N ASP A 68 -14.33 27.40 4.45
CA ASP A 68 -13.66 28.67 4.24
C ASP A 68 -13.12 28.78 2.81
N ASN A 69 -12.89 30.01 2.33
CA ASN A 69 -12.21 30.29 1.04
C ASN A 69 -12.81 29.60 -0.20
N VAL A 70 -14.11 29.29 -0.19
CA VAL A 70 -14.83 28.76 -1.36
C VAL A 70 -15.89 29.74 -1.85
N SER A 71 -16.10 29.80 -3.16
CA SER A 71 -17.08 30.68 -3.81
C SER A 71 -18.04 29.87 -4.67
N VAL A 72 -19.32 29.85 -4.27
CA VAL A 72 -20.40 29.25 -5.05
C VAL A 72 -20.44 29.82 -6.47
N SER A 73 -20.35 31.16 -6.59
CA SER A 73 -20.40 31.82 -7.89
C SER A 73 -19.25 31.48 -8.83
N GLN A 74 -18.05 31.20 -8.31
CA GLN A 74 -16.95 30.76 -9.16
C GLN A 74 -17.20 29.37 -9.76
N VAL A 75 -17.74 28.46 -8.97
CA VAL A 75 -18.10 27.11 -9.46
C VAL A 75 -19.22 27.20 -10.49
N GLU A 76 -20.25 28.03 -10.24
CA GLU A 76 -21.34 28.26 -11.18
C GLU A 76 -20.83 28.80 -12.50
N LEU A 77 -20.04 29.89 -12.47
CA LEU A 77 -19.49 30.50 -13.67
C LEU A 77 -18.67 29.52 -14.48
N LYS A 78 -17.78 28.75 -13.81
CA LYS A 78 -16.91 27.78 -14.48
C LYS A 78 -17.68 26.60 -15.06
N SER A 79 -18.81 26.19 -14.45
CA SER A 79 -19.65 25.08 -14.92
C SER A 79 -20.66 25.49 -15.97
N HIS A 80 -21.31 26.65 -15.85
CA HIS A 80 -22.39 27.10 -16.75
C HIS A 80 -21.95 27.26 -18.19
N ILE A 81 -20.68 27.63 -18.43
CA ILE A 81 -20.12 27.79 -19.77
C ILE A 81 -20.17 26.47 -20.57
N GLN A 82 -20.26 25.32 -19.89
CA GLN A 82 -20.24 23.99 -20.49
C GLN A 82 -21.64 23.41 -20.72
N PHE A 83 -22.73 24.11 -20.32
CA PHE A 83 -24.10 23.61 -20.49
C PHE A 83 -24.62 23.83 -21.89
N TYR A 84 -25.31 22.85 -22.45
CA TYR A 84 -25.93 22.86 -23.77
C TYR A 84 -27.36 22.32 -23.70
N ASP A 85 -28.17 22.57 -24.75
CA ASP A 85 -29.58 22.12 -24.79
C ASP A 85 -29.65 20.58 -24.88
N GLY A 86 -30.49 19.99 -24.02
CA GLY A 86 -30.66 18.56 -23.91
C GLY A 86 -29.66 17.87 -23.00
N ILE A 87 -28.72 18.58 -22.34
CA ILE A 87 -27.74 18.03 -21.40
C ILE A 87 -28.41 17.14 -20.34
N LYS A 88 -27.81 16.01 -20.02
CA LYS A 88 -28.33 15.14 -18.95
C LYS A 88 -28.04 15.76 -17.57
N THR A 89 -28.98 15.60 -16.65
CA THR A 89 -28.76 16.06 -15.27
C THR A 89 -27.59 15.38 -14.58
N SER A 90 -27.19 14.14 -14.98
CA SER A 90 -25.94 13.49 -14.57
C SER A 90 -24.71 14.28 -14.98
N ASP A 91 -24.68 14.71 -16.25
CA ASP A 91 -23.54 15.38 -16.85
C ASP A 91 -23.39 16.81 -16.31
N ILE A 92 -24.50 17.46 -15.92
CA ILE A 92 -24.49 18.71 -15.16
C ILE A 92 -23.77 18.52 -13.81
N HIS A 93 -24.10 17.44 -13.08
CA HIS A 93 -23.43 17.15 -11.80
C HIS A 93 -21.94 16.89 -11.98
N GLU A 94 -21.55 16.10 -12.97
CA GLU A 94 -20.15 15.83 -13.28
C GLU A 94 -19.39 17.11 -13.66
N THR A 95 -20.01 17.97 -14.45
CA THR A 95 -19.45 19.28 -14.82
C THR A 95 -19.23 20.18 -13.62
N ILE A 96 -20.18 20.24 -12.68
CA ILE A 96 -20.06 21.04 -11.45
C ILE A 96 -18.96 20.47 -10.54
N ILE A 97 -18.90 19.15 -10.38
CA ILE A 97 -17.85 18.47 -9.60
C ILE A 97 -16.48 18.79 -10.17
N LYS A 98 -16.31 18.66 -11.49
CA LYS A 98 -15.06 18.97 -12.18
C LYS A 98 -14.68 20.44 -12.05
N ALA A 99 -15.64 21.35 -12.24
CA ALA A 99 -15.42 22.80 -12.08
C ALA A 99 -14.92 23.14 -10.66
N ALA A 100 -15.49 22.52 -9.63
CA ALA A 100 -15.04 22.68 -8.25
C ALA A 100 -13.65 22.05 -8.00
N ALA A 101 -13.40 20.84 -8.51
CA ALA A 101 -12.12 20.16 -8.35
C ALA A 101 -10.96 20.91 -9.05
N ASP A 102 -11.20 21.54 -10.17
CA ASP A 102 -10.21 22.37 -10.86
C ASP A 102 -9.79 23.62 -10.07
N LEU A 103 -10.61 24.06 -9.10
CA LEU A 103 -10.31 25.18 -8.22
C LEU A 103 -9.50 24.79 -6.98
N ILE A 104 -9.16 23.53 -6.80
CA ILE A 104 -8.29 23.08 -5.70
C ILE A 104 -6.88 23.63 -5.95
N SER A 105 -6.41 24.47 -5.03
CA SER A 105 -5.07 25.06 -5.06
C SER A 105 -4.56 25.30 -3.63
N GLU A 106 -3.31 25.75 -3.48
CA GLU A 106 -2.75 26.11 -2.18
C GLU A 106 -3.49 27.32 -1.55
N GLU A 107 -3.99 28.25 -2.37
CA GLU A 107 -4.75 29.40 -1.90
C GLU A 107 -6.20 29.06 -1.55
N THR A 108 -6.74 27.99 -2.12
CA THR A 108 -8.14 27.58 -1.96
C THR A 108 -8.27 26.07 -1.73
N PRO A 109 -7.67 25.53 -0.65
CA PRO A 109 -7.60 24.08 -0.40
C PRO A 109 -8.98 23.46 -0.12
N ASP A 110 -9.93 24.23 0.44
CA ASP A 110 -11.23 23.70 0.86
C ASP A 110 -12.16 23.33 -0.31
N TYR A 111 -11.81 23.72 -1.53
CA TYR A 111 -12.50 23.17 -2.71
C TYR A 111 -12.38 21.64 -2.82
N GLN A 112 -11.39 21.01 -2.14
CA GLN A 112 -11.32 19.54 -2.08
C GLN A 112 -12.52 18.94 -1.33
N TYR A 113 -13.04 19.62 -0.30
CA TYR A 113 -14.23 19.18 0.45
C TYR A 113 -15.52 19.57 -0.27
N LEU A 114 -15.57 20.76 -0.87
CA LEU A 114 -16.71 21.18 -1.67
C LEU A 114 -16.95 20.22 -2.84
N SER A 115 -15.91 19.92 -3.62
CA SER A 115 -16.00 18.96 -4.74
C SER A 115 -16.32 17.54 -4.28
N ALA A 116 -15.81 17.12 -3.11
CA ALA A 116 -16.14 15.84 -2.49
C ALA A 116 -17.64 15.75 -2.14
N ARG A 117 -18.21 16.76 -1.48
CA ARG A 117 -19.63 16.78 -1.10
C ARG A 117 -20.54 16.74 -2.33
N LEU A 118 -20.19 17.47 -3.39
CA LEU A 118 -20.89 17.38 -4.67
C LEU A 118 -20.78 15.98 -5.30
N ALA A 119 -19.60 15.35 -5.21
CA ALA A 119 -19.39 13.99 -5.70
C ALA A 119 -20.18 12.95 -4.88
N ILE A 120 -20.24 13.07 -3.54
CA ILE A 120 -21.08 12.22 -2.67
C ILE A 120 -22.56 12.38 -3.02
N PHE A 121 -23.03 13.58 -3.25
CA PHE A 121 -24.41 13.84 -3.68
C PHE A 121 -24.73 13.11 -4.99
N HIS A 122 -23.84 13.21 -5.98
CA HIS A 122 -23.96 12.50 -7.27
C HIS A 122 -23.91 11.00 -7.10
N LEU A 123 -22.94 10.49 -6.31
CA LEU A 123 -22.73 9.07 -6.02
C LEU A 123 -23.98 8.43 -5.41
N ARG A 124 -24.55 9.03 -4.36
CA ARG A 124 -25.76 8.51 -3.71
C ARG A 124 -26.97 8.50 -4.67
N LYS A 125 -27.11 9.53 -5.51
CA LYS A 125 -28.14 9.51 -6.57
C LYS A 125 -27.88 8.47 -7.65
N LYS A 126 -26.64 8.14 -7.93
CA LYS A 126 -26.26 7.07 -8.86
C LYS A 126 -26.56 5.70 -8.28
N ALA A 127 -26.22 5.48 -7.01
CA ALA A 127 -26.40 4.21 -6.32
C ALA A 127 -27.87 3.92 -5.94
N TYR A 128 -28.62 4.94 -5.50
CA TYR A 128 -29.93 4.76 -4.86
C TYR A 128 -31.08 5.46 -5.59
N GLY A 129 -30.83 6.26 -6.61
CA GLY A 129 -31.81 7.13 -7.26
C GLY A 129 -32.16 8.38 -6.45
N GLN A 130 -31.73 8.48 -5.19
CA GLN A 130 -32.02 9.56 -4.24
C GLN A 130 -30.77 9.91 -3.41
N PHE A 131 -30.81 11.01 -2.68
CA PHE A 131 -29.69 11.42 -1.83
C PHE A 131 -29.62 10.64 -0.53
N GLU A 132 -30.77 10.42 0.14
CA GLU A 132 -30.81 9.65 1.36
C GLU A 132 -30.64 8.15 1.04
N PRO A 133 -29.71 7.46 1.71
CA PRO A 133 -29.56 6.02 1.55
C PRO A 133 -30.83 5.25 1.96
N PRO A 134 -31.10 4.10 1.35
CA PRO A 134 -32.20 3.25 1.76
C PRO A 134 -31.94 2.57 3.11
N LYS A 135 -32.95 1.94 3.68
CA LYS A 135 -32.81 1.04 4.82
C LYS A 135 -31.80 -0.07 4.53
N LEU A 136 -30.93 -0.37 5.52
CA LEU A 136 -29.83 -1.32 5.34
C LEU A 136 -30.31 -2.73 4.99
N TYR A 137 -31.23 -3.31 5.79
CA TYR A 137 -31.67 -4.70 5.60
C TYR A 137 -32.31 -4.96 4.24
N PRO A 138 -33.33 -4.20 3.79
CA PRO A 138 -33.92 -4.40 2.45
C PRO A 138 -32.90 -4.22 1.32
N HIS A 139 -31.95 -3.32 1.50
CA HIS A 139 -30.89 -3.09 0.51
C HIS A 139 -29.94 -4.30 0.41
N VAL A 140 -29.51 -4.86 1.55
CA VAL A 140 -28.68 -6.06 1.62
C VAL A 140 -29.41 -7.26 0.98
N VAL A 141 -30.68 -7.49 1.32
CA VAL A 141 -31.50 -8.56 0.71
C VAL A 141 -31.49 -8.45 -0.81
N LYS A 142 -31.80 -7.27 -1.34
CA LYS A 142 -31.83 -7.00 -2.79
C LYS A 142 -30.47 -7.32 -3.46
N LEU A 143 -29.36 -6.95 -2.83
CA LEU A 143 -28.03 -7.13 -3.43
C LEU A 143 -27.49 -8.55 -3.25
N VAL A 144 -27.87 -9.27 -2.21
CA VAL A 144 -27.59 -10.71 -2.07
C VAL A 144 -28.35 -11.49 -3.15
N GLU A 145 -29.65 -11.22 -3.36
CA GLU A 145 -30.45 -11.84 -4.43
C GLU A 145 -29.88 -11.55 -5.83
N ALA A 146 -29.34 -10.35 -6.03
CA ALA A 146 -28.65 -9.96 -7.26
C ALA A 146 -27.21 -10.51 -7.41
N GLY A 147 -26.73 -11.30 -6.43
CA GLY A 147 -25.37 -11.87 -6.41
C GLY A 147 -24.25 -10.83 -6.32
N LYS A 148 -24.54 -9.64 -5.76
CA LYS A 148 -23.56 -8.56 -5.56
C LYS A 148 -22.95 -8.59 -4.17
N TYR A 149 -23.73 -8.95 -3.17
CA TYR A 149 -23.28 -9.17 -1.80
C TYR A 149 -23.21 -10.64 -1.46
N ASP A 150 -22.39 -10.96 -0.47
CA ASP A 150 -22.22 -12.29 0.07
C ASP A 150 -23.49 -12.76 0.81
N GLN A 151 -23.98 -13.96 0.46
CA GLN A 151 -25.16 -14.56 1.10
C GLN A 151 -24.98 -14.78 2.62
N HIS A 152 -23.73 -14.93 3.09
CA HIS A 152 -23.45 -15.11 4.52
C HIS A 152 -23.92 -13.93 5.38
N LEU A 153 -24.05 -12.72 4.83
CA LEU A 153 -24.64 -11.59 5.53
C LEU A 153 -26.06 -11.90 6.05
N LEU A 154 -26.88 -12.59 5.24
CA LEU A 154 -28.25 -12.96 5.62
C LEU A 154 -28.32 -14.28 6.39
N LEU A 155 -27.29 -15.12 6.32
CA LEU A 155 -27.20 -16.36 7.09
C LEU A 155 -26.71 -16.13 8.52
N ASP A 156 -25.82 -15.18 8.70
CA ASP A 156 -25.16 -14.91 9.98
C ASP A 156 -25.93 -13.88 10.84
N TYR A 157 -26.69 -12.96 10.23
CA TYR A 157 -27.39 -11.87 10.92
C TYR A 157 -28.91 -11.92 10.69
N THR A 158 -29.68 -11.62 11.73
CA THR A 158 -31.14 -11.45 11.66
C THR A 158 -31.53 -10.04 11.20
N ALA A 159 -32.81 -9.87 10.81
CA ALA A 159 -33.35 -8.54 10.46
C ALA A 159 -33.22 -7.54 11.61
N ASP A 160 -33.48 -7.98 12.86
CA ASP A 160 -33.38 -7.14 14.06
C ASP A 160 -31.93 -6.69 14.31
N GLU A 161 -30.94 -7.55 14.03
CA GLU A 161 -29.52 -7.18 14.12
C GLU A 161 -29.14 -6.15 13.05
N PHE A 162 -29.69 -6.26 11.83
CA PHE A 162 -29.51 -5.24 10.80
C PHE A 162 -30.13 -3.88 11.20
N GLU A 163 -31.26 -3.87 11.90
CA GLU A 163 -31.83 -2.63 12.45
C GLU A 163 -30.90 -2.01 13.51
N GLN A 164 -30.28 -2.84 14.35
CA GLN A 164 -29.27 -2.38 15.31
C GLN A 164 -28.02 -1.83 14.60
N LEU A 165 -27.50 -2.51 13.58
CA LEU A 165 -26.39 -2.04 12.75
C LEU A 165 -26.71 -0.68 12.12
N GLU A 166 -27.92 -0.51 11.58
CA GLU A 166 -28.39 0.76 11.00
C GLU A 166 -28.45 1.87 12.06
N SER A 167 -28.83 1.55 13.30
CA SER A 167 -29.02 2.54 14.36
C SER A 167 -27.74 3.30 14.77
N PHE A 168 -26.57 2.71 14.60
CA PHE A 168 -25.29 3.35 14.93
C PHE A 168 -24.47 3.75 13.71
N MET A 169 -24.99 3.52 12.51
CA MET A 169 -24.38 3.95 11.26
C MET A 169 -24.64 5.44 11.02
N ASP A 170 -23.58 6.19 10.72
CA ASP A 170 -23.63 7.65 10.53
C ASP A 170 -23.27 8.02 9.10
N HIS A 171 -24.27 8.26 8.26
CA HIS A 171 -24.07 8.69 6.87
C HIS A 171 -23.50 10.10 6.72
N GLY A 172 -23.51 10.92 7.80
CA GLY A 172 -22.89 12.24 7.81
C GLY A 172 -21.37 12.19 7.69
N ARG A 173 -20.75 11.08 8.11
CA ARG A 173 -19.29 10.86 7.99
C ARG A 173 -18.81 10.92 6.54
N ASP A 174 -19.66 10.65 5.56
CA ASP A 174 -19.30 10.78 4.14
C ASP A 174 -18.89 12.22 3.76
N LEU A 175 -19.40 13.23 4.47
CA LEU A 175 -19.10 14.64 4.19
C LEU A 175 -17.70 15.08 4.63
N ASN A 176 -16.97 14.19 5.32
CA ASN A 176 -15.59 14.42 5.75
C ASN A 176 -14.55 13.93 4.71
N PHE A 177 -14.97 13.29 3.64
CA PHE A 177 -14.05 12.86 2.58
C PHE A 177 -13.50 14.04 1.79
N SER A 178 -12.26 13.92 1.35
CA SER A 178 -11.71 14.76 0.28
C SER A 178 -12.17 14.28 -1.09
N TYR A 179 -12.02 15.12 -2.13
CA TYR A 179 -12.36 14.74 -3.50
C TYR A 179 -11.59 13.50 -3.98
N ALA A 180 -10.29 13.44 -3.69
CA ALA A 180 -9.47 12.27 -4.02
C ALA A 180 -9.98 11.00 -3.33
N ALA A 181 -10.42 11.08 -2.07
CA ALA A 181 -11.01 9.96 -1.33
C ALA A 181 -12.28 9.44 -2.02
N VAL A 182 -13.22 10.33 -2.37
CA VAL A 182 -14.46 9.92 -3.06
C VAL A 182 -14.16 9.25 -4.40
N LYS A 183 -13.21 9.78 -5.18
CA LYS A 183 -12.80 9.17 -6.46
C LYS A 183 -12.12 7.82 -6.28
N GLN A 184 -11.34 7.61 -5.23
CA GLN A 184 -10.78 6.29 -4.92
C GLN A 184 -11.88 5.29 -4.50
N LEU A 185 -12.84 5.71 -3.67
CA LEU A 185 -13.99 4.89 -3.31
C LEU A 185 -14.78 4.47 -4.55
N GLU A 186 -15.18 5.42 -5.40
CA GLU A 186 -15.93 5.20 -6.63
C GLU A 186 -15.16 4.30 -7.61
N GLY A 187 -13.87 4.58 -7.82
CA GLY A 187 -13.05 3.87 -8.81
C GLY A 187 -12.62 2.47 -8.38
N LYS A 188 -12.42 2.20 -7.07
CA LYS A 188 -11.76 0.96 -6.60
C LYS A 188 -12.54 0.13 -5.59
N TYR A 189 -13.30 0.74 -4.67
CA TYR A 189 -13.76 0.07 -3.45
C TYR A 189 -15.25 -0.24 -3.41
N LEU A 190 -16.10 0.66 -3.92
CA LEU A 190 -17.54 0.43 -3.91
C LEU A 190 -17.93 -0.71 -4.84
N VAL A 191 -18.89 -1.51 -4.41
CA VAL A 191 -19.46 -2.59 -5.22
C VAL A 191 -20.16 -1.98 -6.42
N GLN A 192 -19.77 -2.42 -7.61
CA GLN A 192 -20.22 -1.85 -8.87
C GLN A 192 -20.16 -2.86 -10.02
N ASN A 193 -20.92 -2.63 -11.06
CA ASN A 193 -20.73 -3.25 -12.36
C ASN A 193 -19.75 -2.40 -13.19
N ARG A 194 -18.53 -2.87 -13.39
CA ARG A 194 -17.49 -2.11 -14.10
C ARG A 194 -17.72 -1.97 -15.60
N VAL A 195 -18.60 -2.78 -16.18
CA VAL A 195 -18.97 -2.69 -17.60
C VAL A 195 -20.00 -1.59 -17.82
N THR A 196 -21.04 -1.54 -16.98
CA THR A 196 -22.13 -0.56 -17.07
C THR A 196 -21.85 0.72 -16.28
N GLY A 197 -20.89 0.72 -15.35
CA GLY A 197 -20.61 1.82 -14.44
C GLY A 197 -21.67 1.99 -13.34
N GLU A 198 -22.57 1.03 -13.16
CA GLU A 198 -23.59 1.06 -12.09
C GLU A 198 -22.95 0.79 -10.73
N ILE A 199 -23.20 1.68 -9.75
CA ILE A 199 -22.71 1.59 -8.37
C ILE A 199 -23.87 1.19 -7.48
N TYR A 200 -23.62 0.32 -6.49
CA TYR A 200 -24.67 -0.29 -5.69
C TYR A 200 -24.69 0.18 -4.23
N GLU A 201 -23.69 0.92 -3.77
CA GLU A 201 -23.56 1.32 -2.36
C GLU A 201 -22.83 2.64 -2.18
N SER A 202 -22.89 3.19 -0.98
CA SER A 202 -22.07 4.30 -0.50
C SER A 202 -21.10 3.86 0.60
N ALA A 203 -20.19 4.76 1.02
CA ALA A 203 -19.09 4.43 1.91
C ALA A 203 -19.53 3.84 3.25
N GLN A 204 -20.61 4.35 3.87
CA GLN A 204 -21.02 3.84 5.19
C GLN A 204 -21.59 2.42 5.11
N PHE A 205 -22.25 2.06 4.02
CA PHE A 205 -22.65 0.66 3.78
C PHE A 205 -21.44 -0.25 3.59
N LEU A 206 -20.43 0.21 2.86
CA LEU A 206 -19.16 -0.51 2.74
C LEU A 206 -18.55 -0.77 4.13
N TYR A 207 -18.39 0.26 4.96
CA TYR A 207 -17.72 0.12 6.26
C TYR A 207 -18.49 -0.79 7.23
N ILE A 208 -19.80 -0.61 7.35
CA ILE A 208 -20.58 -1.42 8.27
C ILE A 208 -20.64 -2.90 7.85
N LEU A 209 -20.76 -3.17 6.55
CA LEU A 209 -20.81 -4.53 6.04
C LEU A 209 -19.45 -5.24 6.08
N VAL A 210 -18.35 -4.52 5.87
CA VAL A 210 -17.00 -5.07 6.12
C VAL A 210 -16.86 -5.47 7.59
N ALA A 211 -17.23 -4.59 8.51
CA ALA A 211 -17.18 -4.90 9.94
C ALA A 211 -18.09 -6.10 10.30
N ALA A 212 -19.32 -6.12 9.78
CA ALA A 212 -20.24 -7.22 10.02
C ALA A 212 -19.68 -8.57 9.53
N CYS A 213 -19.12 -8.65 8.32
CA CYS A 213 -18.49 -9.87 7.81
C CYS A 213 -17.36 -10.38 8.70
N LEU A 214 -16.49 -9.48 9.17
CA LEU A 214 -15.29 -9.86 9.93
C LEU A 214 -15.62 -10.34 11.35
N PHE A 215 -16.71 -9.87 11.95
CA PHE A 215 -17.13 -10.27 13.30
C PHE A 215 -18.32 -11.22 13.33
N ALA A 216 -18.76 -11.74 12.18
CA ALA A 216 -19.93 -12.60 12.06
C ALA A 216 -19.87 -13.86 12.94
N LYS A 217 -18.68 -14.44 13.14
CA LYS A 217 -18.47 -15.68 13.91
C LYS A 217 -18.15 -15.45 15.40
N TYR A 218 -18.22 -14.21 15.87
CA TYR A 218 -18.16 -13.90 17.29
C TYR A 218 -19.47 -14.27 18.00
N PRO A 219 -19.47 -14.48 19.35
CA PRO A 219 -20.68 -14.77 20.10
C PRO A 219 -21.73 -13.69 19.87
N LYS A 220 -23.00 -14.10 19.73
CA LYS A 220 -24.13 -13.19 19.42
C LYS A 220 -24.27 -12.04 20.41
N GLU A 221 -23.92 -12.29 21.66
CA GLU A 221 -24.02 -11.35 22.78
C GLU A 221 -23.02 -10.18 22.67
N THR A 222 -21.91 -10.40 21.97
CA THR A 222 -20.78 -9.43 21.90
C THR A 222 -20.46 -8.96 20.48
N ARG A 223 -20.89 -9.69 19.45
CA ARG A 223 -20.46 -9.41 18.05
C ARG A 223 -20.85 -8.02 17.58
N LEU A 224 -22.03 -7.51 17.97
CA LEU A 224 -22.47 -6.19 17.56
C LEU A 224 -21.64 -5.07 18.20
N ASP A 225 -21.11 -5.27 19.40
CA ASP A 225 -20.20 -4.33 20.03
C ASP A 225 -18.86 -4.26 19.28
N TYR A 226 -18.32 -5.40 18.86
CA TYR A 226 -17.13 -5.45 18.02
C TYR A 226 -17.38 -4.83 16.64
N VAL A 227 -18.51 -5.12 16.00
CA VAL A 227 -18.90 -4.51 14.71
C VAL A 227 -18.97 -2.99 14.85
N LYS A 228 -19.64 -2.49 15.89
CA LYS A 228 -19.75 -1.06 16.19
C LYS A 228 -18.38 -0.41 16.45
N GLY A 229 -17.55 -1.05 17.26
CA GLY A 229 -16.20 -0.58 17.58
C GLY A 229 -15.34 -0.48 16.31
N PHE A 230 -15.31 -1.53 15.50
CA PHE A 230 -14.53 -1.58 14.28
C PHE A 230 -15.08 -0.63 13.19
N TYR A 231 -16.41 -0.59 13.00
CA TYR A 231 -17.05 0.40 12.13
C TYR A 231 -16.64 1.83 12.51
N ASN A 232 -16.68 2.17 13.79
CA ASN A 232 -16.26 3.48 14.26
C ASN A 232 -14.77 3.72 13.94
N ALA A 233 -13.90 2.75 14.19
CA ALA A 233 -12.48 2.90 13.94
C ALA A 233 -12.15 3.14 12.45
N ILE A 234 -12.80 2.41 11.53
CA ILE A 234 -12.55 2.55 10.08
C ILE A 234 -13.26 3.76 9.47
N SER A 235 -14.50 4.07 9.89
CA SER A 235 -15.28 5.18 9.33
C SER A 235 -14.90 6.56 9.88
N THR A 236 -14.17 6.61 11.00
CA THR A 236 -13.50 7.82 11.53
C THR A 236 -12.02 7.87 11.21
N PHE A 237 -11.58 7.02 10.29
CA PHE A 237 -10.21 6.98 9.75
C PHE A 237 -9.10 6.69 10.75
N LYS A 238 -9.37 6.08 11.90
CA LYS A 238 -8.33 5.64 12.85
C LYS A 238 -7.60 4.39 12.38
N ILE A 239 -8.32 3.50 11.68
CA ILE A 239 -7.79 2.30 11.02
C ILE A 239 -8.06 2.40 9.53
N SER A 240 -7.03 2.21 8.72
CA SER A 240 -7.09 2.11 7.25
C SER A 240 -7.01 0.64 6.84
N LEU A 241 -7.84 0.25 5.87
CA LEU A 241 -7.88 -1.10 5.33
C LEU A 241 -7.34 -1.13 3.89
N PRO A 242 -6.66 -2.21 3.49
CA PRO A 242 -6.11 -2.33 2.14
C PRO A 242 -7.20 -2.60 1.10
N THR A 243 -6.83 -2.33 -0.16
CA THR A 243 -7.73 -2.48 -1.32
C THR A 243 -8.46 -3.82 -1.39
N PRO A 244 -7.84 -5.00 -1.19
CA PRO A 244 -8.57 -6.27 -1.28
C PRO A 244 -9.68 -6.42 -0.24
N ILE A 245 -9.48 -5.92 0.97
CA ILE A 245 -10.50 -5.94 2.04
C ILE A 245 -11.64 -4.98 1.69
N MET A 246 -11.31 -3.72 1.38
CA MET A 246 -12.30 -2.70 1.07
C MET A 246 -13.15 -3.03 -0.16
N ALA A 247 -12.54 -3.61 -1.19
CA ALA A 247 -13.25 -3.94 -2.43
C ALA A 247 -13.96 -5.30 -2.39
N GLY A 248 -13.48 -6.26 -1.56
CA GLY A 248 -13.88 -7.66 -1.65
C GLY A 248 -14.73 -8.17 -0.49
N VAL A 249 -14.41 -7.84 0.75
CA VAL A 249 -15.18 -8.27 1.92
C VAL A 249 -16.62 -7.75 1.80
N ARG A 250 -17.60 -8.55 2.07
CA ARG A 250 -19.06 -8.42 1.80
C ARG A 250 -19.51 -8.84 0.39
N THR A 251 -18.59 -9.18 -0.51
CA THR A 251 -18.93 -9.67 -1.87
C THR A 251 -18.66 -11.17 -1.98
N PRO A 252 -19.02 -11.84 -3.07
CA PRO A 252 -18.67 -13.25 -3.30
C PRO A 252 -17.16 -13.51 -3.45
N THR A 253 -16.33 -12.47 -3.55
CA THR A 253 -14.85 -12.61 -3.58
C THR A 253 -14.34 -13.10 -2.23
N ARG A 254 -13.41 -14.06 -2.26
CA ARG A 254 -12.88 -14.72 -1.05
C ARG A 254 -11.35 -14.71 -0.92
N GLN A 255 -10.62 -13.94 -1.73
CA GLN A 255 -9.18 -13.75 -1.61
C GLN A 255 -8.88 -12.29 -1.27
N PHE A 256 -8.25 -12.03 -0.10
CA PHE A 256 -8.05 -10.71 0.46
C PHE A 256 -6.59 -10.38 0.78
N SER A 257 -5.68 -11.35 0.63
CA SER A 257 -4.26 -11.10 0.83
C SER A 257 -3.67 -10.39 -0.38
N SER A 258 -3.09 -9.22 -0.16
CA SER A 258 -2.41 -8.45 -1.21
C SER A 258 -0.99 -8.91 -1.47
N CYS A 259 -0.35 -9.54 -0.47
CA CYS A 259 1.06 -9.92 -0.49
C CYS A 259 1.21 -11.43 -0.41
N VAL A 260 1.84 -12.02 -1.44
CA VAL A 260 2.00 -13.47 -1.60
C VAL A 260 3.46 -13.76 -1.87
N LEU A 261 4.07 -14.63 -1.05
CA LEU A 261 5.47 -15.03 -1.13
C LEU A 261 5.56 -16.48 -1.57
N ILE A 262 6.20 -16.71 -2.71
CA ILE A 262 6.36 -18.05 -3.31
C ILE A 262 7.84 -18.36 -3.45
N GLU A 263 8.30 -19.43 -2.83
CA GLU A 263 9.67 -19.93 -2.95
C GLU A 263 9.74 -21.00 -4.04
N CYS A 264 10.71 -20.88 -4.93
CA CYS A 264 10.98 -21.81 -6.02
C CYS A 264 12.17 -22.71 -5.68
N GLY A 265 12.00 -24.01 -5.78
CA GLY A 265 13.10 -24.99 -5.74
C GLY A 265 13.89 -25.04 -7.06
N ASP A 266 14.86 -25.93 -7.12
CA ASP A 266 15.76 -26.11 -8.28
C ASP A 266 15.31 -27.27 -9.21
N SER A 267 14.12 -27.84 -9.01
CA SER A 267 13.51 -28.85 -9.88
C SER A 267 12.58 -28.22 -10.92
N LEU A 268 12.37 -28.89 -12.06
CA LEU A 268 11.37 -28.45 -13.06
C LEU A 268 9.95 -28.48 -12.48
N ASP A 269 9.67 -29.47 -11.61
CA ASP A 269 8.37 -29.59 -10.96
C ASP A 269 8.10 -28.38 -10.05
N SER A 270 9.08 -27.99 -9.23
CA SER A 270 8.97 -26.81 -8.38
C SER A 270 8.84 -25.50 -9.18
N ILE A 271 9.56 -25.36 -10.30
CA ILE A 271 9.45 -24.21 -11.21
C ILE A 271 8.03 -24.12 -11.79
N ASN A 272 7.46 -25.24 -12.23
CA ASN A 272 6.10 -25.32 -12.76
C ASN A 272 5.05 -25.04 -11.68
N ALA A 273 5.22 -25.61 -10.47
CA ALA A 273 4.34 -25.34 -9.32
C ALA A 273 4.33 -23.86 -8.94
N THR A 274 5.52 -23.23 -8.94
CA THR A 274 5.69 -21.78 -8.72
C THR A 274 4.95 -20.98 -9.77
N SER A 275 5.14 -21.27 -11.06
CA SER A 275 4.46 -20.58 -12.17
C SER A 275 2.94 -20.70 -12.08
N SER A 276 2.41 -21.89 -11.81
CA SER A 276 0.98 -22.12 -11.65
C SER A 276 0.40 -21.35 -10.47
N SER A 277 1.12 -21.28 -9.36
CA SER A 277 0.71 -20.51 -8.17
C SER A 277 0.70 -19.01 -8.43
N ILE A 278 1.69 -18.48 -9.17
CA ILE A 278 1.74 -17.10 -9.62
C ILE A 278 0.47 -16.74 -10.38
N VAL A 279 0.09 -17.52 -11.40
CA VAL A 279 -1.11 -17.27 -12.21
C VAL A 279 -2.37 -17.25 -11.36
N LYS A 280 -2.53 -18.23 -10.44
CA LYS A 280 -3.71 -18.32 -9.55
C LYS A 280 -3.85 -17.09 -8.65
N TYR A 281 -2.76 -16.57 -8.09
CA TYR A 281 -2.81 -15.42 -7.19
C TYR A 281 -2.88 -14.07 -7.92
N VAL A 282 -2.16 -13.91 -9.03
CA VAL A 282 -2.25 -12.67 -9.84
C VAL A 282 -3.66 -12.45 -10.35
N SER A 283 -4.35 -13.50 -10.82
CA SER A 283 -5.75 -13.41 -11.27
C SER A 283 -6.70 -12.91 -10.18
N GLN A 284 -6.33 -13.06 -8.90
CA GLN A 284 -7.09 -12.65 -7.72
C GLN A 284 -6.52 -11.40 -7.03
N ARG A 285 -5.85 -10.52 -7.78
CA ARG A 285 -5.38 -9.18 -7.32
C ARG A 285 -4.20 -9.19 -6.34
N ALA A 286 -3.43 -10.27 -6.26
CA ALA A 286 -2.25 -10.32 -5.40
C ALA A 286 -0.98 -9.84 -6.12
N GLY A 287 -0.07 -9.23 -5.35
CA GLY A 287 1.30 -8.97 -5.73
C GLY A 287 2.22 -10.07 -5.23
N ILE A 288 3.20 -10.43 -6.04
CA ILE A 288 3.99 -11.64 -5.81
C ILE A 288 5.43 -11.28 -5.44
N GLY A 289 5.95 -11.87 -4.36
CA GLY A 289 7.37 -12.06 -4.12
C GLY A 289 7.78 -13.45 -4.56
N ILE A 290 8.78 -13.57 -5.42
CA ILE A 290 9.27 -14.84 -5.93
C ILE A 290 10.72 -15.02 -5.46
N ASN A 291 11.01 -16.03 -4.66
CA ASN A 291 12.40 -16.41 -4.42
C ASN A 291 12.81 -17.48 -5.43
N ALA A 292 13.70 -17.14 -6.35
CA ALA A 292 14.22 -18.03 -7.37
C ALA A 292 15.76 -18.10 -7.36
N GLY A 293 16.37 -17.65 -6.26
CA GLY A 293 17.83 -17.64 -6.10
C GLY A 293 18.46 -19.03 -5.91
N ARG A 294 17.65 -20.07 -5.67
CA ARG A 294 18.12 -21.46 -5.59
C ARG A 294 18.36 -22.11 -6.97
N ILE A 295 17.78 -21.55 -8.03
CA ILE A 295 17.94 -22.08 -9.39
C ILE A 295 19.43 -22.06 -9.76
N ARG A 296 19.94 -23.22 -10.22
CA ARG A 296 21.33 -23.39 -10.61
C ARG A 296 21.73 -22.52 -11.80
N ALA A 297 23.00 -22.12 -11.81
CA ALA A 297 23.52 -21.21 -12.83
C ALA A 297 23.71 -21.88 -14.21
N LEU A 298 23.78 -21.05 -15.24
CA LEU A 298 24.16 -21.42 -16.59
C LEU A 298 25.42 -22.31 -16.58
N GLY A 299 25.36 -23.43 -17.27
CA GLY A 299 26.48 -24.38 -17.40
C GLY A 299 26.69 -25.29 -16.20
N SER A 300 25.83 -25.28 -15.18
CA SER A 300 25.81 -26.33 -14.16
C SER A 300 25.42 -27.68 -14.78
N THR A 301 26.05 -28.77 -14.32
CA THR A 301 25.77 -30.10 -14.85
C THR A 301 24.39 -30.59 -14.46
N ILE A 302 23.71 -31.24 -15.40
CA ILE A 302 22.46 -31.97 -15.23
C ILE A 302 22.54 -33.34 -15.81
N ARG A 303 21.57 -34.22 -15.54
CA ARG A 303 21.53 -35.60 -16.05
C ARG A 303 22.83 -36.38 -15.77
N ASN A 304 23.28 -36.32 -14.50
CA ASN A 304 24.53 -36.98 -14.08
C ASN A 304 25.79 -36.58 -14.88
N GLY A 305 25.84 -35.34 -15.38
CA GLY A 305 26.98 -34.81 -16.13
C GLY A 305 26.85 -34.91 -17.66
N GLU A 306 25.74 -35.44 -18.19
CA GLU A 306 25.53 -35.62 -19.64
C GLU A 306 25.09 -34.33 -20.36
N ALA A 307 24.59 -33.32 -19.63
CA ALA A 307 24.11 -32.05 -20.18
C ALA A 307 24.37 -30.86 -19.24
N PHE A 308 24.20 -29.67 -19.79
CA PHE A 308 24.36 -28.41 -19.05
C PHE A 308 23.05 -27.67 -18.92
N HIS A 309 22.86 -27.02 -17.76
CA HIS A 309 21.72 -26.18 -17.45
C HIS A 309 21.77 -24.84 -18.23
N THR A 310 20.62 -24.35 -18.65
CA THR A 310 20.47 -23.12 -19.44
C THR A 310 20.53 -21.82 -18.65
N GLY A 311 20.69 -21.91 -17.32
CA GLY A 311 20.77 -20.74 -16.42
C GLY A 311 19.42 -20.23 -15.91
N CYS A 312 19.47 -19.14 -15.16
CA CYS A 312 18.30 -18.56 -14.51
C CYS A 312 17.39 -17.78 -15.46
N ILE A 313 17.95 -17.08 -16.45
CA ILE A 313 17.23 -16.12 -17.29
C ILE A 313 16.00 -16.71 -18.01
N PRO A 314 16.07 -17.91 -18.63
CA PRO A 314 14.90 -18.53 -19.26
C PRO A 314 13.74 -18.75 -18.29
N PHE A 315 14.03 -19.17 -17.04
CA PHE A 315 13.00 -19.39 -16.02
C PHE A 315 12.46 -18.07 -15.46
N TYR A 316 13.28 -17.03 -15.34
CA TYR A 316 12.80 -15.69 -14.95
C TYR A 316 11.86 -15.10 -16.02
N LYS A 317 12.12 -15.36 -17.32
CA LYS A 317 11.18 -15.04 -18.40
C LYS A 317 9.87 -15.81 -18.27
N HIS A 318 9.94 -17.08 -17.92
CA HIS A 318 8.75 -17.89 -17.69
C HIS A 318 7.90 -17.33 -16.55
N PHE A 319 8.51 -16.95 -15.42
CA PHE A 319 7.81 -16.28 -14.32
C PHE A 319 7.25 -14.92 -14.74
N GLN A 320 8.00 -14.11 -15.48
CA GLN A 320 7.49 -12.86 -16.04
C GLN A 320 6.22 -13.06 -16.86
N THR A 321 6.22 -14.09 -17.72
CA THR A 321 5.06 -14.42 -18.55
C THR A 321 3.87 -14.85 -17.68
N ALA A 322 4.11 -15.69 -16.66
CA ALA A 322 3.07 -16.07 -15.69
C ALA A 322 2.47 -14.86 -14.97
N VAL A 323 3.30 -13.94 -14.50
CA VAL A 323 2.87 -12.68 -13.85
C VAL A 323 2.04 -11.81 -14.78
N LYS A 324 2.40 -11.74 -16.08
CA LYS A 324 1.71 -10.88 -17.07
C LYS A 324 0.52 -11.55 -17.76
N SER A 325 0.32 -12.85 -17.55
CA SER A 325 -0.74 -13.62 -18.21
C SER A 325 -2.16 -13.22 -17.78
N CYS A 326 -2.32 -12.69 -16.56
CA CYS A 326 -3.61 -12.28 -16.01
C CYS A 326 -3.61 -10.80 -15.66
N SER A 327 -4.77 -10.17 -15.84
CA SER A 327 -5.04 -8.85 -15.28
C SER A 327 -5.69 -8.98 -13.90
N GLN A 328 -5.31 -8.12 -12.99
CA GLN A 328 -5.91 -8.03 -11.64
C GLN A 328 -7.33 -7.45 -11.73
N GLY A 329 -8.32 -8.33 -11.90
CA GLY A 329 -9.73 -7.93 -12.00
C GLY A 329 -10.06 -7.02 -13.20
N GLY A 330 -9.33 -7.15 -14.31
CA GLY A 330 -9.54 -6.37 -15.54
C GLY A 330 -9.00 -4.93 -15.51
N VAL A 331 -8.35 -4.51 -14.42
CA VAL A 331 -7.96 -3.10 -14.21
C VAL A 331 -6.45 -2.88 -14.27
N ARG A 332 -5.63 -3.87 -13.87
CA ARG A 332 -4.16 -3.75 -13.79
C ARG A 332 -3.46 -5.03 -14.24
N GLY A 333 -2.25 -4.89 -14.82
CA GLY A 333 -1.36 -6.03 -15.07
C GLY A 333 -0.79 -6.62 -13.77
N GLY A 334 -0.44 -7.90 -13.78
CA GLY A 334 0.25 -8.54 -12.66
C GLY A 334 1.65 -7.98 -12.42
N ALA A 335 2.14 -8.13 -11.17
CA ALA A 335 3.45 -7.66 -10.76
C ALA A 335 4.14 -8.56 -9.77
N ALA A 336 5.46 -8.63 -9.87
CA ALA A 336 6.27 -9.38 -8.94
C ALA A 336 7.67 -8.78 -8.74
N THR A 337 8.22 -9.00 -7.55
CA THR A 337 9.64 -8.85 -7.26
C THR A 337 10.27 -10.23 -7.14
N LEU A 338 11.37 -10.46 -7.85
CA LEU A 338 12.11 -11.70 -7.84
C LEU A 338 13.41 -11.54 -7.05
N PHE A 339 13.65 -12.46 -6.12
CA PHE A 339 14.78 -12.41 -5.18
C PHE A 339 15.86 -13.42 -5.56
N TYR A 340 17.14 -13.00 -5.44
CA TYR A 340 18.32 -13.83 -5.61
C TYR A 340 19.51 -13.32 -4.77
N PRO A 341 20.44 -14.19 -4.33
CA PRO A 341 21.59 -13.78 -3.54
C PRO A 341 22.66 -13.09 -4.40
N LEU A 342 23.36 -12.10 -3.79
CA LEU A 342 24.46 -11.37 -4.44
C LEU A 342 25.60 -12.31 -4.86
N TRP A 343 25.79 -13.42 -4.17
CA TRP A 343 26.86 -14.40 -4.46
C TRP A 343 26.50 -15.43 -5.53
N HIS A 344 25.33 -15.28 -6.20
CA HIS A 344 24.95 -16.19 -7.29
C HIS A 344 25.86 -16.02 -8.50
N LEU A 345 26.26 -17.13 -9.15
CA LEU A 345 27.25 -17.15 -10.25
C LEU A 345 26.84 -16.28 -11.44
N GLU A 346 25.53 -16.11 -11.70
CA GLU A 346 25.01 -15.27 -12.79
C GLU A 346 24.70 -13.84 -12.37
N VAL A 347 25.05 -13.40 -11.17
CA VAL A 347 24.58 -12.13 -10.60
C VAL A 347 24.83 -10.90 -11.47
N GLU A 348 25.97 -10.85 -12.19
CA GLU A 348 26.26 -9.72 -13.10
C GLU A 348 25.23 -9.64 -14.25
N SER A 349 24.80 -10.78 -14.77
CA SER A 349 23.74 -10.85 -15.80
C SER A 349 22.35 -10.58 -15.20
N LEU A 350 22.11 -11.00 -13.95
CA LEU A 350 20.85 -10.80 -13.27
C LEU A 350 20.63 -9.33 -12.88
N LEU A 351 21.66 -8.62 -12.49
CA LEU A 351 21.58 -7.19 -12.12
C LEU A 351 21.13 -6.29 -13.28
N VAL A 352 21.47 -6.66 -14.51
CA VAL A 352 21.15 -5.86 -15.70
C VAL A 352 19.83 -6.25 -16.39
N LEU A 353 19.06 -7.19 -15.85
CA LEU A 353 17.84 -7.70 -16.47
C LEU A 353 16.77 -6.65 -16.72
N LYS A 354 16.70 -5.63 -15.86
CA LYS A 354 15.67 -4.57 -15.92
C LYS A 354 16.05 -3.37 -16.77
N ASN A 355 17.34 -3.15 -17.06
CA ASN A 355 17.78 -1.94 -17.73
C ASN A 355 17.33 -1.87 -19.20
N ASN A 356 17.33 -0.66 -19.79
CA ASN A 356 16.92 -0.42 -21.16
C ASN A 356 18.05 -0.60 -22.20
N ARG A 357 19.24 -1.05 -21.76
CA ARG A 357 20.39 -1.30 -22.63
C ARG A 357 20.46 -2.75 -23.05
N GLY A 358 21.00 -3.02 -24.23
CA GLY A 358 21.19 -4.37 -24.75
C GLY A 358 19.96 -4.95 -25.48
N VAL A 359 20.10 -6.21 -25.93
CA VAL A 359 19.05 -6.91 -26.69
C VAL A 359 17.96 -7.46 -25.76
N GLU A 360 16.70 -7.40 -26.23
CA GLU A 360 15.53 -7.84 -25.49
C GLU A 360 15.62 -9.32 -25.04
N GLU A 361 16.26 -10.16 -25.83
CA GLU A 361 16.44 -11.58 -25.51
C GLU A 361 17.16 -11.84 -24.19
N ASN A 362 18.00 -10.91 -23.75
CA ASN A 362 18.76 -11.01 -22.51
C ASN A 362 18.19 -10.13 -21.39
N ARG A 363 16.91 -9.72 -21.51
CA ARG A 363 16.24 -8.86 -20.54
C ARG A 363 14.96 -9.47 -20.02
N VAL A 364 14.62 -9.13 -18.77
CA VAL A 364 13.36 -9.47 -18.10
C VAL A 364 12.90 -8.22 -17.37
N ARG A 365 12.34 -7.26 -18.13
CA ARG A 365 12.11 -5.87 -17.69
C ARG A 365 10.85 -5.68 -16.85
N HIS A 366 9.89 -6.60 -16.98
CA HIS A 366 8.57 -6.47 -16.35
C HIS A 366 8.48 -7.13 -14.96
N LEU A 367 9.62 -7.56 -14.41
CA LEU A 367 9.76 -7.90 -12.99
C LEU A 367 10.61 -6.84 -12.30
N ASP A 368 10.39 -6.66 -11.01
CA ASP A 368 11.30 -5.98 -10.11
C ASP A 368 12.25 -7.01 -9.46
N TYR A 369 13.35 -6.57 -8.89
CA TYR A 369 14.37 -7.50 -8.35
C TYR A 369 14.77 -7.10 -6.94
N GLY A 370 14.88 -8.11 -6.07
CA GLY A 370 15.41 -8.00 -4.72
C GLY A 370 16.73 -8.73 -4.60
N VAL A 371 17.81 -7.97 -4.49
CA VAL A 371 19.16 -8.54 -4.30
C VAL A 371 19.40 -8.76 -2.81
N GLN A 372 19.87 -9.96 -2.48
CA GLN A 372 20.03 -10.43 -1.10
C GLN A 372 21.48 -10.31 -0.64
N PHE A 373 21.67 -9.64 0.49
CA PHE A 373 22.95 -9.36 1.12
C PHE A 373 23.00 -9.92 2.54
N ASN A 374 24.22 -10.16 3.02
CA ASN A 374 24.48 -10.46 4.42
C ASN A 374 25.76 -9.80 4.91
N LYS A 375 26.06 -9.95 6.19
CA LYS A 375 27.23 -9.41 6.87
C LYS A 375 28.55 -9.63 6.11
N LEU A 376 28.79 -10.84 5.63
CA LEU A 376 30.03 -11.18 4.93
C LEU A 376 30.24 -10.34 3.67
N MET A 377 29.19 -10.09 2.88
CA MET A 377 29.28 -9.25 1.67
C MET A 377 29.69 -7.81 2.01
N TYR A 378 29.12 -7.21 3.05
CA TYR A 378 29.50 -5.88 3.51
C TYR A 378 30.90 -5.84 4.09
N GLN A 379 31.32 -6.86 4.84
CA GLN A 379 32.69 -6.94 5.36
C GLN A 379 33.71 -7.01 4.24
N ARG A 380 33.44 -7.79 3.19
CA ARG A 380 34.30 -7.89 2.01
C ARG A 380 34.42 -6.54 1.29
N LEU A 381 33.32 -5.80 1.17
CA LEU A 381 33.34 -4.45 0.62
C LEU A 381 34.24 -3.50 1.44
N ILE A 382 34.02 -3.46 2.76
CA ILE A 382 34.77 -2.54 3.66
C ILE A 382 36.24 -2.88 3.70
N LYS A 383 36.61 -4.17 3.64
CA LYS A 383 38.01 -4.63 3.65
C LYS A 383 38.65 -4.60 2.27
N GLY A 384 37.95 -4.16 1.21
CA GLY A 384 38.47 -4.15 -0.17
C GLY A 384 38.77 -5.53 -0.74
N GLN A 385 38.08 -6.56 -0.25
CA GLN A 385 38.25 -7.96 -0.67
C GLN A 385 37.40 -8.28 -1.89
N SER A 386 37.53 -9.49 -2.39
CA SER A 386 36.70 -10.04 -3.47
C SER A 386 35.50 -10.80 -2.92
N ILE A 387 34.44 -10.89 -3.72
CA ILE A 387 33.30 -11.78 -3.53
C ILE A 387 33.42 -12.90 -4.54
N THR A 388 33.29 -14.13 -4.08
CA THR A 388 33.27 -15.32 -4.91
C THR A 388 31.85 -15.72 -5.20
N LEU A 389 31.54 -15.88 -6.46
CA LEU A 389 30.23 -16.25 -6.98
C LEU A 389 30.15 -17.76 -7.22
N PHE A 390 29.05 -18.35 -6.80
CA PHE A 390 28.82 -19.80 -6.92
C PHE A 390 27.45 -20.10 -7.54
N SER A 391 27.33 -21.24 -8.20
CA SER A 391 26.04 -21.88 -8.47
C SER A 391 25.56 -22.56 -7.19
N PRO A 392 24.33 -22.33 -6.72
CA PRO A 392 23.84 -22.98 -5.51
C PRO A 392 23.91 -24.50 -5.52
N SER A 393 23.77 -25.11 -6.68
CA SER A 393 23.89 -26.56 -6.85
C SER A 393 25.30 -27.11 -6.63
N ASP A 394 26.32 -26.29 -6.84
CA ASP A 394 27.75 -26.71 -6.80
C ASP A 394 28.33 -26.58 -5.38
N VAL A 395 27.58 -25.95 -4.44
CA VAL A 395 27.99 -25.64 -3.05
C VAL A 395 26.92 -26.09 -2.04
N PRO A 396 26.77 -27.39 -1.81
CA PRO A 396 25.73 -27.94 -0.93
C PRO A 396 25.69 -27.31 0.45
N GLY A 397 24.49 -26.95 0.92
CA GLY A 397 24.25 -26.34 2.23
C GLY A 397 24.55 -24.85 2.33
N LEU A 398 25.24 -24.23 1.37
CA LEU A 398 25.56 -22.81 1.39
C LEU A 398 24.31 -21.92 1.28
N TYR A 399 23.41 -22.32 0.36
CA TYR A 399 22.17 -21.56 0.15
C TYR A 399 21.27 -21.55 1.40
N ASP A 400 21.11 -22.67 2.06
CA ASP A 400 20.31 -22.75 3.29
C ASP A 400 20.99 -21.99 4.44
N ALA A 401 22.30 -22.19 4.65
CA ALA A 401 23.07 -21.48 5.66
C ALA A 401 23.00 -19.95 5.51
N PHE A 402 22.88 -19.42 4.28
CA PHE A 402 22.76 -17.99 4.00
C PHE A 402 21.59 -17.32 4.74
N PHE A 403 20.53 -18.08 4.99
CA PHE A 403 19.34 -17.62 5.71
C PHE A 403 19.29 -18.10 7.15
N GLU A 404 19.78 -19.31 7.41
CA GLU A 404 19.58 -20.02 8.67
C GLU A 404 20.65 -19.71 9.72
N ASP A 405 21.93 -19.64 9.28
CA ASP A 405 23.07 -19.55 10.18
C ASP A 405 24.25 -18.84 9.52
N GLN A 406 24.52 -17.62 9.94
CA GLN A 406 25.55 -16.78 9.35
C GLN A 406 26.99 -17.28 9.63
N GLU A 407 27.22 -17.93 10.76
CA GLU A 407 28.55 -18.53 11.08
C GLU A 407 28.82 -19.73 10.20
N LYS A 408 27.84 -20.62 10.05
CA LYS A 408 27.88 -21.74 9.14
C LYS A 408 28.03 -21.28 7.69
N PHE A 409 27.32 -20.24 7.28
CA PHE A 409 27.46 -19.66 5.95
C PHE A 409 28.90 -19.22 5.69
N GLU A 410 29.49 -18.43 6.60
CA GLU A 410 30.84 -17.92 6.44
C GLU A 410 31.86 -19.07 6.37
N ALA A 411 31.72 -20.07 7.24
CA ALA A 411 32.60 -21.26 7.24
C ALA A 411 32.51 -22.02 5.92
N LEU A 412 31.33 -22.35 5.43
CA LEU A 412 31.12 -23.02 4.16
C LEU A 412 31.60 -22.17 2.98
N TYR A 413 31.31 -20.87 3.00
CA TYR A 413 31.68 -19.96 1.93
C TYR A 413 33.21 -19.92 1.75
N VAL A 414 33.98 -19.77 2.83
CA VAL A 414 35.46 -19.80 2.81
C VAL A 414 35.99 -21.17 2.40
N GLN A 415 35.38 -22.25 2.87
CA GLN A 415 35.75 -23.61 2.46
C GLN A 415 35.60 -23.81 0.94
N TYR A 416 34.47 -23.45 0.37
CA TYR A 416 34.20 -23.55 -1.07
C TYR A 416 35.06 -22.60 -1.90
N GLU A 417 35.36 -21.44 -1.33
CA GLU A 417 36.26 -20.48 -1.95
C GLU A 417 37.69 -21.03 -2.13
N ALA A 418 38.17 -21.87 -1.20
CA ALA A 418 39.48 -22.52 -1.24
C ALA A 418 39.49 -23.79 -2.09
N ASP A 419 38.35 -24.36 -2.47
CA ASP A 419 38.26 -25.60 -3.23
C ASP A 419 38.33 -25.32 -4.74
N ASP A 420 39.47 -25.64 -5.37
CA ASP A 420 39.71 -25.47 -6.81
C ASP A 420 38.85 -26.36 -7.71
N SER A 421 38.25 -27.41 -7.18
CA SER A 421 37.35 -28.29 -7.94
C SER A 421 35.99 -27.66 -8.22
N ILE A 422 35.61 -26.65 -7.47
CA ILE A 422 34.29 -25.97 -7.57
C ILE A 422 34.35 -24.88 -8.63
N ARG A 423 33.38 -24.87 -9.53
CA ARG A 423 33.20 -23.80 -10.51
C ARG A 423 32.78 -22.51 -9.81
N LYS A 424 33.60 -21.50 -9.94
CA LYS A 424 33.43 -20.21 -9.27
C LYS A 424 33.95 -19.05 -10.11
N LYS A 425 33.51 -17.83 -9.76
CA LYS A 425 34.05 -16.58 -10.32
C LYS A 425 34.32 -15.62 -9.17
N CYS A 426 35.53 -15.04 -9.19
CA CYS A 426 35.91 -14.01 -8.21
C CYS A 426 35.79 -12.62 -8.83
N ILE A 427 35.15 -11.70 -8.11
CA ILE A 427 35.00 -10.29 -8.50
C ILE A 427 35.30 -9.39 -7.30
N LYS A 428 35.93 -8.23 -7.51
CA LYS A 428 36.16 -7.30 -6.40
C LYS A 428 34.81 -6.81 -5.83
N ALA A 429 34.66 -6.83 -4.52
CA ALA A 429 33.43 -6.41 -3.86
C ALA A 429 32.98 -5.01 -4.30
N ILE A 430 33.94 -4.07 -4.42
CA ILE A 430 33.63 -2.71 -4.87
C ILE A 430 33.06 -2.66 -6.29
N GLU A 431 33.54 -3.52 -7.20
CA GLU A 431 33.03 -3.58 -8.57
C GLU A 431 31.59 -4.09 -8.60
N LEU A 432 31.30 -5.16 -7.85
CA LEU A 432 29.96 -5.75 -7.77
C LEU A 432 28.95 -4.81 -7.08
N PHE A 433 29.33 -4.20 -5.97
CA PHE A 433 28.49 -3.21 -5.30
C PHE A 433 28.27 -1.94 -6.14
N THR A 434 29.25 -1.53 -6.92
CA THR A 434 29.12 -0.41 -7.86
C THR A 434 28.13 -0.75 -8.96
N LEU A 435 28.21 -1.95 -9.56
CA LEU A 435 27.24 -2.41 -10.56
C LEU A 435 25.83 -2.44 -9.99
N PHE A 436 25.67 -3.02 -8.79
CA PHE A 436 24.38 -3.03 -8.09
C PHE A 436 23.81 -1.60 -7.89
N ALA A 437 24.64 -0.70 -7.37
CA ALA A 437 24.21 0.68 -7.09
C ALA A 437 23.87 1.45 -8.37
N GLN A 438 24.62 1.23 -9.47
CA GLN A 438 24.34 1.85 -10.77
C GLN A 438 23.01 1.36 -11.36
N GLU A 439 22.76 0.05 -11.34
CA GLU A 439 21.53 -0.51 -11.87
C GLU A 439 20.32 -0.16 -10.98
N ARG A 440 20.50 -0.11 -9.66
CA ARG A 440 19.49 0.40 -8.73
C ARG A 440 19.14 1.86 -9.03
N ALA A 441 20.13 2.72 -9.19
CA ALA A 441 19.94 4.14 -9.49
C ALA A 441 19.31 4.38 -10.87
N SER A 442 19.70 3.59 -11.88
CA SER A 442 19.21 3.77 -13.25
C SER A 442 17.78 3.28 -13.46
N THR A 443 17.33 2.31 -12.68
CA THR A 443 16.01 1.70 -12.82
C THR A 443 15.03 2.10 -11.71
N GLY A 444 15.55 2.54 -10.56
CA GLY A 444 14.78 2.81 -9.34
C GLY A 444 14.20 1.56 -8.65
N ARG A 445 14.26 0.39 -9.31
CA ARG A 445 13.47 -0.81 -8.95
C ARG A 445 14.32 -2.09 -8.79
N ILE A 446 15.58 -1.93 -8.44
CA ILE A 446 16.43 -3.01 -7.92
C ILE A 446 16.58 -2.78 -6.42
N TYR A 447 15.93 -3.64 -5.67
CA TYR A 447 15.76 -3.53 -4.22
C TYR A 447 16.86 -4.30 -3.49
N LEU A 448 16.94 -4.09 -2.18
CA LEU A 448 17.92 -4.74 -1.33
C LEU A 448 17.21 -5.41 -0.15
N GLN A 449 17.63 -6.66 0.16
CA GLN A 449 17.22 -7.39 1.35
C GLN A 449 18.46 -7.84 2.13
N ASN A 450 18.56 -7.44 3.40
CA ASN A 450 19.57 -7.92 4.34
C ASN A 450 19.04 -9.18 5.02
N VAL A 451 19.41 -10.35 4.51
CA VAL A 451 18.83 -11.64 4.96
C VAL A 451 19.20 -11.99 6.40
N ASP A 452 20.38 -11.60 6.83
CA ASP A 452 20.83 -11.77 8.21
C ASP A 452 19.97 -10.92 9.17
N HIS A 453 19.69 -9.67 8.86
CA HIS A 453 18.77 -8.85 9.66
C HIS A 453 17.34 -9.40 9.66
N CYS A 454 16.85 -9.87 8.50
CA CYS A 454 15.54 -10.51 8.42
C CYS A 454 15.42 -11.73 9.34
N ASN A 455 16.49 -12.48 9.54
CA ASN A 455 16.50 -13.72 10.33
C ASN A 455 16.99 -13.54 11.78
N THR A 456 17.86 -12.56 12.07
CA THR A 456 18.32 -12.29 13.44
C THR A 456 17.34 -11.44 14.24
N HIS A 457 16.66 -10.50 13.59
CA HIS A 457 15.61 -9.66 14.17
C HIS A 457 14.23 -10.07 13.64
N SER A 458 13.76 -11.22 14.08
CA SER A 458 12.53 -11.87 13.62
C SER A 458 11.86 -12.63 14.77
N PRO A 459 10.52 -12.73 14.77
CA PRO A 459 9.83 -13.62 15.70
C PRO A 459 10.04 -15.11 15.41
N PHE A 460 10.58 -15.49 14.23
CA PHE A 460 10.82 -16.88 13.86
C PHE A 460 12.22 -17.35 14.22
N ASP A 461 12.33 -18.65 14.54
CA ASP A 461 13.61 -19.32 14.66
C ASP A 461 14.12 -19.68 13.24
N PRO A 462 15.23 -19.10 12.77
CA PRO A 462 15.70 -19.32 11.40
C PRO A 462 16.17 -20.76 11.14
N THR A 463 16.46 -21.55 12.17
CA THR A 463 16.84 -22.96 11.99
C THR A 463 15.64 -23.86 11.65
N VAL A 464 14.43 -23.39 11.94
CA VAL A 464 13.16 -24.12 11.73
C VAL A 464 12.30 -23.44 10.67
N ALA A 465 12.24 -22.12 10.70
CA ALA A 465 11.37 -21.29 9.86
C ALA A 465 12.14 -20.07 9.28
N PRO A 466 13.16 -20.29 8.43
CA PRO A 466 13.96 -19.22 7.86
C PRO A 466 13.17 -18.33 6.93
N ILE A 467 13.46 -17.02 6.97
CA ILE A 467 12.94 -16.02 6.04
C ILE A 467 13.86 -15.94 4.84
N ARG A 468 13.39 -16.39 3.68
CA ARG A 468 14.19 -16.49 2.45
C ARG A 468 13.89 -15.42 1.41
N GLN A 469 12.88 -14.57 1.62
CA GLN A 469 12.47 -13.54 0.67
C GLN A 469 11.61 -12.49 1.32
N SER A 470 11.21 -11.50 0.53
CA SER A 470 10.15 -10.56 0.84
C SER A 470 9.06 -10.59 -0.23
N ASN A 471 8.05 -9.72 -0.11
CA ASN A 471 6.99 -9.56 -1.09
C ASN A 471 7.38 -8.56 -2.20
N LEU A 472 6.40 -8.17 -3.00
CA LEU A 472 6.55 -7.18 -4.08
C LEU A 472 7.10 -5.84 -3.59
N CYS A 473 6.61 -5.34 -2.44
CA CYS A 473 6.93 -4.02 -1.89
C CYS A 473 7.90 -4.03 -0.70
N LEU A 474 8.46 -5.20 -0.36
CA LEU A 474 9.49 -5.37 0.65
C LEU A 474 9.09 -5.07 2.11
N GLU A 475 7.81 -5.04 2.45
CA GLU A 475 7.37 -4.90 3.85
C GLU A 475 7.15 -6.23 4.57
N ILE A 476 7.10 -7.35 3.85
CA ILE A 476 6.79 -8.67 4.41
C ILE A 476 8.05 -9.52 4.56
N ALA A 477 8.20 -10.14 5.71
CA ALA A 477 9.28 -11.08 6.02
C ALA A 477 8.70 -12.29 6.74
N LEU A 478 8.38 -13.34 5.98
CA LEU A 478 7.70 -14.54 6.45
C LEU A 478 8.37 -15.80 5.91
N PRO A 479 8.38 -16.91 6.67
CA PRO A 479 8.91 -18.20 6.21
C PRO A 479 8.12 -18.76 5.05
N THR A 480 8.84 -19.40 4.11
CA THR A 480 8.31 -20.11 2.95
C THR A 480 8.95 -21.47 2.81
N LYS A 481 8.31 -22.37 2.05
CA LYS A 481 8.91 -23.65 1.60
C LYS A 481 8.54 -23.89 0.14
N PRO A 482 9.48 -24.32 -0.71
CA PRO A 482 9.18 -24.64 -2.09
C PRO A 482 8.18 -25.80 -2.19
N MET A 483 7.44 -25.83 -3.31
CA MET A 483 6.49 -26.88 -3.64
C MET A 483 7.06 -27.71 -4.81
N GLU A 484 6.78 -29.00 -4.85
CA GLU A 484 7.07 -29.86 -6.01
C GLU A 484 5.83 -30.01 -6.92
N ASP A 485 4.64 -29.71 -6.43
CA ASP A 485 3.37 -29.67 -7.17
C ASP A 485 2.48 -28.53 -6.66
N VAL A 486 1.61 -27.99 -7.49
CA VAL A 486 0.71 -26.88 -7.12
C VAL A 486 -0.29 -27.26 -6.02
N ASN A 487 -0.55 -28.55 -5.83
CA ASN A 487 -1.41 -29.07 -4.77
C ASN A 487 -0.62 -29.67 -3.59
N ASP A 488 0.71 -29.49 -3.57
CA ASP A 488 1.57 -30.00 -2.48
C ASP A 488 1.18 -29.35 -1.13
N PRO A 489 0.68 -30.12 -0.16
CA PRO A 489 0.29 -29.60 1.14
C PRO A 489 1.49 -29.35 2.07
N ASN A 490 2.69 -29.84 1.70
CA ASN A 490 3.92 -29.69 2.49
C ASN A 490 4.71 -28.43 2.11
N GLY A 491 4.40 -27.81 0.97
CA GLY A 491 4.90 -26.51 0.62
C GLY A 491 4.28 -25.42 1.49
N GLU A 492 4.91 -24.25 1.52
CA GLU A 492 4.40 -23.09 2.25
C GLU A 492 4.50 -21.82 1.40
N ILE A 493 3.34 -21.31 0.99
CA ILE A 493 3.20 -19.96 0.42
C ILE A 493 2.80 -19.03 1.54
N ALA A 494 3.63 -18.04 1.84
CA ALA A 494 3.30 -17.07 2.88
C ALA A 494 2.36 -16.00 2.34
N LEU A 495 1.32 -15.71 3.11
CA LEU A 495 0.37 -14.63 2.86
C LEU A 495 0.44 -13.62 4.01
N CYS A 496 0.33 -12.34 3.69
CA CYS A 496 0.15 -11.32 4.70
C CYS A 496 -1.12 -10.53 4.46
N THR A 497 -1.89 -10.37 5.53
CA THR A 497 -3.09 -9.54 5.57
C THR A 497 -2.75 -8.25 6.29
N LEU A 498 -3.04 -7.13 5.62
CA LEU A 498 -2.56 -5.81 6.02
C LEU A 498 -3.68 -4.94 6.59
N SER A 499 -3.30 -4.01 7.46
CA SER A 499 -4.04 -2.79 7.81
C SER A 499 -3.06 -1.73 8.32
N ALA A 500 -3.54 -0.52 8.61
CA ALA A 500 -2.67 0.53 9.12
C ALA A 500 -3.41 1.45 10.10
N PHE A 501 -2.70 1.89 11.15
CA PHE A 501 -3.16 2.97 12.02
C PHE A 501 -2.89 4.33 11.38
N ASN A 502 -3.86 5.22 11.40
CA ASN A 502 -3.69 6.61 10.98
C ASN A 502 -3.17 7.43 12.15
N LEU A 503 -1.87 7.69 12.18
CA LEU A 503 -1.22 8.43 13.27
C LEU A 503 -1.79 9.83 13.47
N GLY A 504 -2.30 10.47 12.41
CA GLY A 504 -2.93 11.78 12.49
C GLY A 504 -4.28 11.79 13.22
N ALA A 505 -4.98 10.66 13.25
CA ALA A 505 -6.28 10.51 13.92
C ALA A 505 -6.17 10.04 15.38
N ILE A 506 -4.98 9.69 15.85
CA ILE A 506 -4.70 9.25 17.22
C ILE A 506 -4.45 10.47 18.11
N LYS A 507 -5.10 10.53 19.26
CA LYS A 507 -4.96 11.64 20.22
C LYS A 507 -3.84 11.39 21.22
N ASN A 508 -3.71 10.16 21.69
CA ASN A 508 -2.66 9.73 22.61
C ASN A 508 -2.31 8.24 22.35
N LEU A 509 -1.17 7.78 22.85
CA LEU A 509 -0.66 6.44 22.57
C LEU A 509 -1.48 5.32 23.25
N ASP A 510 -2.23 5.62 24.30
CA ASP A 510 -3.06 4.62 24.99
C ASP A 510 -4.26 4.17 24.14
N GLU A 511 -4.67 4.98 23.14
CA GLU A 511 -5.71 4.57 22.21
C GLU A 511 -5.33 3.32 21.39
N PHE A 512 -4.02 3.06 21.26
CA PHE A 512 -3.58 1.85 20.56
C PHE A 512 -4.00 0.55 21.23
N ASP A 513 -4.27 0.54 22.56
CA ASP A 513 -4.75 -0.67 23.23
C ASP A 513 -6.06 -1.17 22.61
N GLY A 514 -7.06 -0.31 22.53
CA GLY A 514 -8.35 -0.68 21.93
C GLY A 514 -8.30 -0.83 20.40
N LEU A 515 -7.53 -0.01 19.72
CA LEU A 515 -7.41 -0.09 18.25
C LEU A 515 -6.65 -1.35 17.81
N ALA A 516 -5.61 -1.76 18.53
CA ALA A 516 -4.86 -2.98 18.26
C ALA A 516 -5.74 -4.22 18.49
N ASP A 517 -6.53 -4.26 19.57
CA ASP A 517 -7.47 -5.35 19.82
C ASP A 517 -8.46 -5.50 18.66
N LEU A 518 -9.08 -4.40 18.20
CA LEU A 518 -10.00 -4.42 17.06
C LEU A 518 -9.33 -4.84 15.76
N ALA A 519 -8.14 -4.30 15.45
CA ALA A 519 -7.43 -4.60 14.21
C ALA A 519 -6.96 -6.06 14.15
N VAL A 520 -6.35 -6.57 15.23
CA VAL A 520 -5.87 -7.95 15.32
C VAL A 520 -7.04 -8.93 15.20
N ARG A 521 -8.14 -8.70 15.91
CA ARG A 521 -9.35 -9.54 15.84
C ARG A 521 -9.98 -9.54 14.46
N ALA A 522 -10.11 -8.38 13.83
CA ALA A 522 -10.68 -8.25 12.50
C ALA A 522 -9.85 -9.00 11.45
N LEU A 523 -8.52 -8.81 11.48
CA LEU A 523 -7.62 -9.48 10.54
C LEU A 523 -7.46 -10.98 10.83
N ASP A 524 -7.45 -11.41 12.09
CA ASP A 524 -7.43 -12.84 12.43
C ASP A 524 -8.69 -13.54 11.92
N SER A 525 -9.86 -12.91 12.07
CA SER A 525 -11.13 -13.43 11.50
C SER A 525 -11.12 -13.48 9.98
N LEU A 526 -10.46 -12.52 9.32
CA LEU A 526 -10.34 -12.51 7.87
C LEU A 526 -9.57 -13.72 7.33
N LEU A 527 -8.59 -14.25 8.09
CA LEU A 527 -7.87 -15.47 7.70
C LEU A 527 -8.79 -16.69 7.61
N ASP A 528 -9.80 -16.77 8.44
CA ASP A 528 -10.81 -17.83 8.43
C ASP A 528 -11.95 -17.56 7.42
N TYR A 529 -12.14 -16.29 7.01
CA TYR A 529 -13.18 -15.87 6.07
C TYR A 529 -12.75 -16.01 4.61
N GLN A 530 -11.44 -16.04 4.29
CA GLN A 530 -10.95 -16.14 2.92
C GLN A 530 -10.77 -17.58 2.45
N ASP A 531 -10.76 -17.77 1.11
CA ASP A 531 -10.40 -19.01 0.45
C ASP A 531 -8.92 -18.99 0.03
N TYR A 532 -8.36 -20.18 -0.11
CA TYR A 532 -6.95 -20.38 -0.46
C TYR A 532 -6.86 -21.14 -1.79
N PRO A 533 -6.52 -20.48 -2.92
CA PRO A 533 -6.48 -21.14 -4.23
C PRO A 533 -5.35 -22.18 -4.38
N VAL A 534 -4.37 -22.20 -3.44
CA VAL A 534 -3.27 -23.14 -3.39
C VAL A 534 -3.16 -23.70 -1.96
N PRO A 535 -3.15 -25.04 -1.77
CA PRO A 535 -3.08 -25.66 -0.42
C PRO A 535 -1.90 -25.19 0.41
N ALA A 536 -0.73 -24.97 -0.18
CA ALA A 536 0.47 -24.49 0.51
C ALA A 536 0.25 -23.13 1.20
N ALA A 537 -0.64 -22.28 0.68
CA ALA A 537 -0.99 -21.01 1.29
C ALA A 537 -1.90 -21.19 2.52
N HIS A 538 -2.83 -22.12 2.47
CA HIS A 538 -3.64 -22.50 3.63
C HIS A 538 -2.77 -23.03 4.76
N THR A 539 -1.84 -23.97 4.43
CA THR A 539 -0.92 -24.59 5.40
C THR A 539 -0.08 -23.54 6.13
N ALA A 540 0.54 -22.61 5.39
CA ALA A 540 1.35 -21.54 5.98
C ALA A 540 0.49 -20.58 6.82
N THR A 541 -0.65 -20.13 6.29
CA THR A 541 -1.50 -19.12 6.94
C THR A 541 -2.16 -19.67 8.20
N MET A 542 -2.77 -20.85 8.15
CA MET A 542 -3.41 -21.44 9.33
C MET A 542 -2.39 -21.89 10.39
N GLY A 543 -1.19 -22.29 9.95
CA GLY A 543 -0.10 -22.65 10.86
C GLY A 543 0.41 -21.46 11.69
N ARG A 544 0.59 -20.29 11.06
CA ARG A 544 1.25 -19.12 11.66
C ARG A 544 0.34 -17.92 11.89
N ARG A 545 -0.78 -17.81 11.21
CA ARG A 545 -1.77 -16.74 11.31
C ARG A 545 -1.13 -15.34 11.24
N THR A 546 -0.31 -15.10 10.24
CA THR A 546 0.53 -13.92 10.09
C THR A 546 -0.28 -12.67 9.71
N LEU A 547 -0.01 -11.56 10.39
CA LEU A 547 -0.59 -10.24 10.14
C LEU A 547 0.51 -9.21 9.92
N GLY A 548 0.17 -8.12 9.22
CA GLY A 548 1.05 -6.96 9.01
C GLY A 548 0.29 -5.66 9.21
N ILE A 549 0.33 -5.10 10.41
CA ILE A 549 -0.31 -3.84 10.75
C ILE A 549 0.74 -2.75 10.75
N GLY A 550 0.57 -1.73 9.92
CA GLY A 550 1.48 -0.62 9.75
C GLY A 550 0.89 0.72 10.17
N VAL A 551 1.39 1.78 9.56
CA VAL A 551 0.93 3.15 9.81
C VAL A 551 0.76 3.93 8.52
N ILE A 552 -0.11 4.93 8.55
CA ILE A 552 -0.23 5.99 7.55
C ILE A 552 -0.15 7.35 8.23
N ASN A 553 0.05 8.39 7.43
CA ASN A 553 -0.02 9.77 7.90
C ASN A 553 1.13 10.19 8.84
N TYR A 554 2.27 9.52 8.72
CA TYR A 554 3.42 9.83 9.59
C TYR A 554 3.96 11.24 9.36
N ALA A 555 4.00 11.73 8.11
CA ALA A 555 4.45 13.10 7.82
C ALA A 555 3.55 14.16 8.51
N TYR A 556 2.23 13.97 8.46
CA TYR A 556 1.31 14.85 9.20
C TYR A 556 1.51 14.73 10.71
N TYR A 557 1.73 13.51 11.21
CA TYR A 557 2.00 13.30 12.63
C TYR A 557 3.25 14.06 13.10
N LEU A 558 4.31 14.06 12.31
CA LEU A 558 5.51 14.85 12.59
C LEU A 558 5.23 16.35 12.53
N ALA A 559 4.58 16.83 11.48
CA ALA A 559 4.22 18.26 11.32
C ALA A 559 3.37 18.78 12.48
N LYS A 560 2.39 17.98 12.92
CA LYS A 560 1.51 18.29 14.06
C LYS A 560 2.27 18.40 15.38
N ASN A 561 3.33 17.63 15.55
CA ASN A 561 4.20 17.66 16.74
C ASN A 561 5.39 18.62 16.60
N GLY A 562 5.55 19.34 15.47
CA GLY A 562 6.63 20.29 15.23
C GLY A 562 8.02 19.66 15.18
N VAL A 563 8.12 18.40 14.72
CA VAL A 563 9.38 17.66 14.57
C VAL A 563 9.60 17.24 13.12
N TYR A 564 10.84 16.96 12.74
CA TYR A 564 11.26 16.84 11.35
C TYR A 564 12.01 15.54 11.08
N TYR A 565 11.99 15.08 9.81
CA TYR A 565 12.75 13.92 9.35
C TYR A 565 14.27 14.11 9.41
N SER A 566 14.75 15.33 9.10
CA SER A 566 16.13 15.56 8.76
C SER A 566 17.06 15.81 9.95
N ASN A 567 16.54 16.30 11.09
CA ASN A 567 17.35 16.90 12.15
C ASN A 567 17.39 16.12 13.47
N GLY A 568 16.83 14.91 13.50
CA GLY A 568 16.79 14.05 14.68
C GLY A 568 15.74 14.44 15.73
N SER A 569 14.98 15.54 15.56
CA SER A 569 13.95 15.96 16.52
C SER A 569 12.81 14.96 16.64
N ALA A 570 12.55 14.14 15.61
CA ALA A 570 11.51 13.13 15.59
C ALA A 570 11.91 11.81 16.28
N ASN A 571 13.19 11.60 16.63
CA ASN A 571 13.69 10.29 17.06
C ASN A 571 12.96 9.74 18.29
N ASN A 572 12.86 10.51 19.36
CA ASN A 572 12.22 10.06 20.60
C ASN A 572 10.71 9.86 20.43
N LEU A 573 10.05 10.76 19.70
CA LEU A 573 8.61 10.61 19.41
C LEU A 573 8.36 9.32 18.61
N THR A 574 9.18 9.04 17.62
CA THR A 574 9.10 7.83 16.80
C THR A 574 9.32 6.58 17.64
N HIS A 575 10.32 6.60 18.52
CA HIS A 575 10.60 5.48 19.42
C HIS A 575 9.40 5.14 20.31
N ARG A 576 8.83 6.13 21.02
CA ARG A 576 7.66 5.93 21.86
C ARG A 576 6.43 5.46 21.11
N THR A 577 6.20 6.03 19.93
CA THR A 577 5.03 5.68 19.08
C THR A 577 5.10 4.23 18.61
N PHE A 578 6.25 3.80 18.09
CA PHE A 578 6.40 2.44 17.56
C PHE A 578 6.57 1.39 18.68
N GLU A 579 7.10 1.77 19.83
CA GLU A 579 7.01 0.94 21.03
C GLU A 579 5.56 0.63 21.39
N ALA A 580 4.71 1.66 21.48
CA ALA A 580 3.29 1.51 21.82
C ALA A 580 2.55 0.64 20.80
N ILE A 581 2.77 0.88 19.50
CA ILE A 581 2.15 0.11 18.43
C ILE A 581 2.50 -1.38 18.57
N GLN A 582 3.78 -1.72 18.64
CA GLN A 582 4.21 -3.13 18.71
C GLN A 582 3.78 -3.81 20.00
N TYR A 583 3.89 -3.11 21.11
CA TYR A 583 3.46 -3.63 22.41
C TYR A 583 1.97 -3.99 22.42
N TYR A 584 1.11 -3.05 22.00
CA TYR A 584 -0.34 -3.29 22.03
C TYR A 584 -0.78 -4.30 20.98
N LEU A 585 -0.12 -4.38 19.83
CA LEU A 585 -0.39 -5.42 18.83
C LEU A 585 -0.04 -6.82 19.38
N LEU A 586 1.11 -7.00 20.02
CA LEU A 586 1.50 -8.26 20.65
C LEU A 586 0.57 -8.60 21.83
N LYS A 587 0.20 -7.61 22.65
CA LYS A 587 -0.77 -7.78 23.75
C LYS A 587 -2.12 -8.25 23.22
N ALA A 588 -2.62 -7.66 22.14
CA ALA A 588 -3.88 -8.06 21.51
C ALA A 588 -3.81 -9.49 20.98
N SER A 589 -2.71 -9.87 20.30
CA SER A 589 -2.52 -11.22 19.79
C SER A 589 -2.36 -12.25 20.93
N ASN A 590 -1.71 -11.88 22.04
CA ASN A 590 -1.63 -12.72 23.25
C ASN A 590 -3.00 -12.88 23.91
N GLN A 591 -3.78 -11.79 24.03
CA GLN A 591 -5.15 -11.86 24.57
C GLN A 591 -6.03 -12.78 23.72
N LEU A 592 -5.92 -12.68 22.40
CA LEU A 592 -6.66 -13.55 21.48
C LEU A 592 -6.21 -15.01 21.57
N ALA A 593 -4.92 -15.26 21.88
CA ALA A 593 -4.44 -16.60 22.17
C ALA A 593 -5.00 -17.17 23.48
N ILE A 594 -5.17 -16.37 24.52
CA ILE A 594 -5.85 -16.77 25.78
C ILE A 594 -7.28 -17.22 25.49
N GLU A 595 -7.98 -16.52 24.59
CA GLU A 595 -9.39 -16.78 24.28
C GLU A 595 -9.59 -17.94 23.29
N ARG A 596 -8.71 -18.10 22.29
CA ARG A 596 -8.89 -18.99 21.13
C ARG A 596 -7.75 -19.99 20.90
N GLY A 597 -6.73 -19.96 21.75
CA GLY A 597 -5.49 -20.74 21.58
C GLY A 597 -4.46 -20.06 20.70
N ALA A 598 -3.20 -20.35 20.94
CA ALA A 598 -2.07 -19.89 20.15
C ALA A 598 -2.12 -20.44 18.72
N CYS A 599 -1.40 -19.81 17.79
CA CYS A 599 -1.26 -20.37 16.44
C CYS A 599 -0.56 -21.75 16.49
N PRO A 600 -0.92 -22.70 15.61
CA PRO A 600 -0.38 -24.07 15.65
C PRO A 600 1.15 -24.16 15.60
N LYS A 601 1.79 -23.25 14.88
CA LYS A 601 3.26 -23.18 14.74
C LYS A 601 3.93 -22.19 15.70
N PHE A 602 3.30 -21.89 16.84
CA PHE A 602 3.87 -21.00 17.84
C PHE A 602 5.25 -21.45 18.32
N ASN A 603 5.46 -22.75 18.45
CA ASN A 603 6.75 -23.34 18.86
C ASN A 603 7.89 -23.16 17.84
N GLU A 604 7.59 -22.79 16.60
CA GLU A 604 8.57 -22.38 15.58
C GLU A 604 9.05 -20.94 15.77
N THR A 605 8.50 -20.22 16.74
CA THR A 605 8.81 -18.81 17.02
C THR A 605 9.74 -18.65 18.23
N ARG A 606 10.57 -17.62 18.19
CA ARG A 606 11.34 -17.17 19.35
C ARG A 606 10.45 -16.61 20.47
N LEU A 607 9.23 -16.17 20.15
CA LEU A 607 8.24 -15.73 21.13
C LEU A 607 7.91 -16.85 22.13
N SER A 608 7.94 -18.12 21.70
CA SER A 608 7.76 -19.28 22.59
C SER A 608 8.85 -19.39 23.65
N GLN A 609 10.03 -18.88 23.35
CA GLN A 609 11.17 -18.80 24.27
C GLN A 609 11.15 -17.51 25.10
N GLY A 610 10.19 -16.60 24.84
CA GLY A 610 10.08 -15.29 25.46
C GLY A 610 11.05 -14.25 24.91
N ILE A 611 11.55 -14.46 23.68
CA ILE A 611 12.38 -13.49 22.97
C ILE A 611 11.47 -12.57 22.17
N LEU A 612 11.50 -11.28 22.48
CA LEU A 612 10.67 -10.24 21.90
C LEU A 612 11.47 -9.34 20.95
N PRO A 613 10.84 -8.50 20.10
CA PRO A 613 11.57 -7.58 19.22
C PRO A 613 12.57 -6.68 19.94
N ILE A 614 12.27 -6.27 21.17
CA ILE A 614 13.14 -5.44 22.03
C ILE A 614 14.46 -6.15 22.43
N ASP A 615 14.57 -7.45 22.24
CA ASP A 615 15.76 -8.24 22.60
C ASP A 615 16.74 -8.41 21.42
N THR A 616 16.23 -8.36 20.18
CA THR A 616 16.97 -8.82 18.99
C THR A 616 17.32 -7.69 17.99
N TYR A 617 16.91 -6.47 18.26
CA TYR A 617 17.19 -5.34 17.38
C TYR A 617 18.68 -4.97 17.36
N LYS A 618 19.09 -4.22 16.34
CA LYS A 618 20.47 -3.73 16.15
C LYS A 618 20.78 -2.66 17.17
N LYS A 619 21.75 -2.94 18.06
CA LYS A 619 22.06 -2.06 19.21
C LYS A 619 22.63 -0.68 18.82
N GLU A 620 23.11 -0.51 17.60
CA GLU A 620 23.51 0.77 17.04
C GLU A 620 22.40 1.83 17.06
N ILE A 621 21.14 1.41 17.13
CA ILE A 621 19.98 2.30 17.28
C ILE A 621 20.01 3.05 18.61
N ASP A 622 20.57 2.48 19.68
CA ASP A 622 20.69 3.13 20.98
C ASP A 622 21.63 4.34 20.96
N ASN A 623 22.49 4.46 19.91
CA ASN A 623 23.28 5.65 19.64
C ASN A 623 22.50 6.74 18.90
N VAL A 624 21.39 6.42 18.26
CA VAL A 624 20.50 7.35 17.56
C VAL A 624 19.46 7.96 18.50
N THR A 625 18.94 7.17 19.41
CA THR A 625 18.02 7.60 20.46
C THR A 625 18.28 6.82 21.76
N ALA A 626 18.41 7.54 22.87
CA ALA A 626 18.52 6.99 24.21
C ALA A 626 17.15 6.90 24.91
N GLU A 627 16.05 7.05 24.16
CA GLU A 627 14.70 6.97 24.71
C GLU A 627 14.48 5.59 25.35
N PRO A 628 14.08 5.51 26.63
CA PRO A 628 13.84 4.22 27.31
C PRO A 628 12.52 3.58 26.83
N LEU A 629 12.34 2.31 27.16
CA LEU A 629 11.06 1.65 27.05
C LEU A 629 10.12 2.13 28.16
N HIS A 630 8.86 2.37 27.83
CA HIS A 630 7.84 2.93 28.73
C HIS A 630 6.78 1.91 29.15
N LEU A 631 6.63 0.81 28.41
CA LEU A 631 5.57 -0.17 28.63
C LEU A 631 6.09 -1.43 29.31
N ASP A 632 5.20 -2.17 29.99
CA ASP A 632 5.55 -3.35 30.79
C ASP A 632 5.77 -4.60 29.91
N TRP A 633 6.89 -4.61 29.22
CA TRP A 633 7.30 -5.71 28.37
C TRP A 633 7.53 -7.02 29.13
N GLU A 634 7.91 -6.99 30.38
CA GLU A 634 8.20 -8.21 31.17
C GLU A 634 6.92 -8.95 31.56
N SER A 635 5.86 -8.24 31.94
CA SER A 635 4.54 -8.86 32.18
C SER A 635 3.98 -9.44 30.86
N LEU A 636 4.14 -8.75 29.73
CA LEU A 636 3.74 -9.26 28.42
C LEU A 636 4.56 -10.50 28.02
N ARG A 637 5.88 -10.49 28.26
CA ARG A 637 6.78 -11.64 28.04
C ARG A 637 6.34 -12.87 28.81
N ALA A 638 6.04 -12.69 30.09
CA ALA A 638 5.55 -13.77 30.95
C ALA A 638 4.22 -14.35 30.45
N SER A 639 3.29 -13.50 30.04
CA SER A 639 2.00 -13.91 29.48
C SER A 639 2.17 -14.64 28.14
N ILE A 640 3.01 -14.15 27.22
CA ILE A 640 3.30 -14.81 25.93
C ILE A 640 3.93 -16.20 26.15
N LYS A 641 4.88 -16.34 27.06
CA LYS A 641 5.46 -17.65 27.39
C LYS A 641 4.42 -18.64 27.90
N LYS A 642 3.43 -18.15 28.64
CA LYS A 642 2.40 -18.99 29.26
C LYS A 642 1.28 -19.35 28.28
N HIS A 643 0.82 -18.41 27.48
CA HIS A 643 -0.40 -18.54 26.68
C HIS A 643 -0.15 -18.52 25.17
N GLY A 644 1.04 -18.11 24.74
CA GLY A 644 1.39 -17.93 23.34
C GLY A 644 0.83 -16.66 22.72
N VAL A 645 0.92 -16.58 21.40
CA VAL A 645 0.29 -15.56 20.55
C VAL A 645 -0.61 -16.22 19.51
N ARG A 646 -1.72 -15.59 19.19
CA ARG A 646 -2.61 -16.05 18.12
C ARG A 646 -1.99 -15.85 16.73
N ASN A 647 -1.20 -14.78 16.58
CA ASN A 647 -0.58 -14.35 15.33
C ASN A 647 0.92 -14.29 15.53
N SER A 648 1.68 -15.06 14.74
CA SER A 648 3.14 -15.15 14.88
C SER A 648 3.87 -13.88 14.45
N THR A 649 3.26 -13.04 13.61
CA THR A 649 3.66 -11.66 13.30
C THR A 649 2.46 -10.74 13.38
N VAL A 650 2.69 -9.48 13.70
CA VAL A 650 1.61 -8.48 13.86
C VAL A 650 1.89 -7.17 13.13
N SER A 651 3.13 -6.85 12.79
CA SER A 651 3.49 -5.55 12.23
C SER A 651 4.33 -5.62 10.95
N ALA A 652 4.08 -4.67 10.04
CA ALA A 652 4.83 -4.42 8.81
C ALA A 652 4.55 -2.99 8.33
N LEU A 653 5.51 -2.30 7.74
CA LEU A 653 5.28 -0.93 7.23
C LEU A 653 5.26 -0.92 5.70
N MET A 654 4.05 -0.87 5.15
CA MET A 654 3.78 -0.90 3.72
C MET A 654 3.69 0.50 3.11
N PRO A 655 3.92 0.65 1.79
CA PRO A 655 3.48 1.82 1.05
C PRO A 655 1.95 1.79 0.93
N SER A 656 1.29 2.92 1.16
CA SER A 656 -0.17 3.01 1.27
C SER A 656 -0.79 4.12 0.42
N GLU A 657 -0.22 4.39 -0.75
CA GLU A 657 -0.61 5.52 -1.61
C GLU A 657 -2.11 5.62 -1.93
N THR A 658 -2.79 4.48 -2.10
CA THR A 658 -4.22 4.49 -2.43
C THR A 658 -5.10 4.52 -1.18
N SER A 659 -4.81 3.67 -0.19
CA SER A 659 -5.62 3.58 1.02
C SER A 659 -5.49 4.82 1.93
N SER A 660 -4.32 5.45 1.96
CA SER A 660 -4.13 6.71 2.69
C SER A 660 -5.00 7.85 2.15
N GLN A 661 -5.25 7.90 0.84
CA GLN A 661 -6.09 8.93 0.22
C GLN A 661 -7.54 8.91 0.74
N ILE A 662 -8.07 7.73 1.10
CA ILE A 662 -9.42 7.59 1.67
C ILE A 662 -9.56 8.41 2.97
N SER A 663 -8.51 8.43 3.78
CA SER A 663 -8.49 9.17 5.05
C SER A 663 -7.92 10.58 4.92
N ASN A 664 -7.71 11.08 3.70
CA ASN A 664 -6.96 12.31 3.44
C ASN A 664 -5.61 12.34 4.18
N ALA A 665 -4.91 11.22 4.20
CA ALA A 665 -3.66 11.00 4.92
C ALA A 665 -2.46 11.03 3.99
N THR A 666 -1.28 11.37 4.52
CA THR A 666 -0.01 11.22 3.81
C THR A 666 0.36 9.74 3.70
N ASN A 667 1.14 9.39 2.66
CA ASN A 667 1.47 8.02 2.34
C ASN A 667 2.43 7.38 3.36
N GLY A 668 1.97 6.37 4.08
CA GLY A 668 2.81 5.56 4.97
C GLY A 668 3.68 6.40 5.90
N ILE A 669 4.98 6.15 5.84
CA ILE A 669 6.01 6.86 6.59
C ILE A 669 6.77 7.90 5.74
N GLU A 670 6.45 8.01 4.45
CA GLU A 670 7.20 8.86 3.51
C GLU A 670 6.90 10.36 3.71
N PRO A 671 7.91 11.23 3.56
CA PRO A 671 7.67 12.67 3.45
C PRO A 671 6.91 13.00 2.16
N PRO A 672 5.99 13.98 2.19
CA PRO A 672 5.23 14.35 0.99
C PRO A 672 6.14 15.05 -0.02
N ARG A 673 5.90 14.85 -1.32
CA ARG A 673 6.65 15.52 -2.39
C ARG A 673 6.30 17.00 -2.50
N GLY A 674 5.06 17.34 -2.22
CA GLY A 674 4.51 18.70 -2.22
C GLY A 674 3.35 18.82 -1.24
N LEU A 675 2.94 20.05 -0.95
CA LEU A 675 1.77 20.33 -0.11
C LEU A 675 0.46 19.97 -0.80
N ILE A 676 0.45 19.92 -2.13
CA ILE A 676 -0.60 19.33 -2.96
C ILE A 676 0.01 18.23 -3.82
N SER A 677 -0.48 17.04 -3.70
CA SER A 677 -0.15 15.95 -4.62
C SER A 677 -1.13 15.94 -5.80
N ILE A 678 -0.59 15.81 -7.00
CA ILE A 678 -1.36 15.83 -8.25
C ILE A 678 -1.14 14.47 -8.94
N LYS A 679 -2.22 13.72 -9.17
CA LYS A 679 -2.17 12.44 -9.87
C LYS A 679 -3.06 12.45 -11.10
N ALA A 680 -2.51 12.12 -12.26
CA ALA A 680 -3.31 11.84 -13.43
C ALA A 680 -3.97 10.46 -13.31
N SER A 681 -5.27 10.39 -13.54
CA SER A 681 -6.03 9.15 -13.59
C SER A 681 -6.82 9.09 -14.90
N LYS A 682 -7.40 7.93 -15.22
CA LYS A 682 -8.32 7.80 -16.37
C LYS A 682 -9.53 8.73 -16.26
N ASP A 683 -9.90 9.10 -15.06
CA ASP A 683 -11.05 9.95 -14.74
C ASP A 683 -10.69 11.43 -14.59
N GLY A 684 -9.44 11.81 -14.89
CA GLY A 684 -8.92 13.17 -14.80
C GLY A 684 -7.81 13.36 -13.76
N VAL A 685 -7.50 14.59 -13.46
CA VAL A 685 -6.45 14.96 -12.49
C VAL A 685 -7.03 14.93 -11.08
N LEU A 686 -6.44 14.13 -10.20
CA LEU A 686 -6.77 14.08 -8.77
C LEU A 686 -5.78 14.94 -7.99
N LYS A 687 -6.29 15.92 -7.26
CA LYS A 687 -5.53 16.77 -6.36
C LYS A 687 -5.86 16.42 -4.91
N GLN A 688 -4.84 16.27 -4.09
CA GLN A 688 -4.98 16.04 -2.65
C GLN A 688 -4.09 17.01 -1.89
N VAL A 689 -4.68 17.78 -1.02
CA VAL A 689 -3.97 18.72 -0.13
C VAL A 689 -3.58 17.99 1.15
N VAL A 690 -2.39 18.25 1.68
CA VAL A 690 -1.94 17.69 2.96
C VAL A 690 -2.89 18.07 4.11
N PRO A 691 -3.07 17.20 5.13
CA PRO A 691 -3.95 17.49 6.25
C PRO A 691 -3.60 18.79 6.98
N GLU A 692 -4.63 19.53 7.43
CA GLU A 692 -4.51 20.80 8.14
C GLU A 692 -3.56 21.82 7.48
N TYR A 693 -3.62 21.90 6.15
CA TYR A 693 -2.75 22.75 5.34
C TYR A 693 -2.56 24.16 5.90
N GLU A 694 -3.66 24.89 6.18
CA GLU A 694 -3.61 26.27 6.62
C GLU A 694 -2.81 26.48 7.92
N LYS A 695 -2.84 25.49 8.81
CA LYS A 695 -2.17 25.55 10.11
C LYS A 695 -0.74 25.01 10.08
N LEU A 696 -0.47 24.03 9.22
CA LEU A 696 0.73 23.20 9.31
C LEU A 696 1.63 23.25 8.06
N LYS A 697 1.29 24.04 7.04
CA LYS A 697 2.05 24.14 5.79
C LYS A 697 3.54 24.40 6.01
N ASP A 698 3.89 25.22 7.00
CA ASP A 698 5.26 25.55 7.33
C ASP A 698 5.99 24.49 8.21
N ASN A 699 5.21 23.54 8.76
CA ASN A 699 5.75 22.45 9.59
C ASN A 699 6.01 21.16 8.78
N TYR A 700 5.45 21.05 7.57
CA TYR A 700 5.74 19.90 6.72
C TYR A 700 7.14 19.99 6.13
N GLU A 701 7.91 18.93 6.29
CA GLU A 701 9.19 18.77 5.60
C GLU A 701 8.96 18.00 4.30
N LEU A 702 9.13 18.67 3.17
CA LEU A 702 8.90 18.07 1.86
C LEU A 702 10.09 17.21 1.43
N LEU A 703 9.82 16.14 0.69
CA LEU A 703 10.80 15.14 0.28
C LEU A 703 12.08 15.74 -0.30
N TRP A 704 11.93 16.68 -1.24
CA TRP A 704 13.05 17.29 -1.93
C TRP A 704 13.72 18.43 -1.15
N ASN A 705 13.18 18.81 0.00
CA ASN A 705 13.81 19.76 0.92
C ASN A 705 14.70 19.06 1.95
N ILE A 706 14.54 17.77 2.16
CA ILE A 706 15.38 16.96 3.04
C ILE A 706 16.80 16.88 2.46
N PRO A 707 17.84 17.27 3.23
CA PRO A 707 19.19 17.42 2.67
C PRO A 707 19.89 16.10 2.35
N SER A 708 19.57 15.02 3.05
CA SER A 708 20.15 13.69 2.86
C SER A 708 19.23 12.59 3.39
N ASN A 709 19.47 11.33 3.00
CA ASN A 709 18.70 10.19 3.51
C ASN A 709 18.99 9.84 4.98
N GLU A 710 20.03 10.44 5.61
CA GLU A 710 20.53 10.00 6.92
C GLU A 710 19.47 10.09 8.01
N GLY A 711 18.78 11.24 8.16
CA GLY A 711 17.73 11.41 9.17
C GLY A 711 16.55 10.46 8.94
N TYR A 712 16.10 10.29 7.70
CA TYR A 712 15.06 9.32 7.36
C TYR A 712 15.47 7.89 7.68
N LEU A 713 16.70 7.47 7.33
CA LEU A 713 17.21 6.13 7.65
C LEU A 713 17.31 5.90 9.17
N GLN A 714 17.66 6.94 9.95
CA GLN A 714 17.65 6.85 11.42
C GLN A 714 16.24 6.56 11.94
N LEU A 715 15.23 7.27 11.44
CA LEU A 715 13.82 7.02 11.82
C LEU A 715 13.37 5.62 11.43
N VAL A 716 13.70 5.16 10.22
CA VAL A 716 13.40 3.79 9.78
C VAL A 716 14.10 2.75 10.66
N GLY A 717 15.34 2.97 11.05
CA GLY A 717 16.05 2.11 12.00
C GLY A 717 15.38 2.05 13.38
N ILE A 718 14.90 3.19 13.88
CA ILE A 718 14.13 3.26 15.15
C ILE A 718 12.83 2.48 15.02
N MET A 719 12.10 2.64 13.91
CA MET A 719 10.89 1.88 13.63
C MET A 719 11.18 0.38 13.56
N GLN A 720 12.27 -0.01 12.86
CA GLN A 720 12.66 -1.41 12.70
C GLN A 720 13.01 -2.09 14.02
N LYS A 721 13.43 -1.36 15.06
CA LYS A 721 13.61 -1.90 16.42
C LYS A 721 12.37 -2.62 16.93
N PHE A 722 11.19 -2.13 16.60
CA PHE A 722 9.91 -2.64 17.09
C PHE A 722 9.16 -3.49 16.06
N ILE A 723 9.25 -3.16 14.76
CA ILE A 723 8.51 -3.85 13.69
C ILE A 723 9.06 -5.26 13.48
N ASP A 724 8.18 -6.25 13.60
CA ASP A 724 8.59 -7.67 13.53
C ASP A 724 8.86 -8.15 12.10
N GLN A 725 8.18 -7.64 11.09
CA GLN A 725 8.51 -7.91 9.70
C GLN A 725 9.47 -6.85 9.12
N THR A 726 9.20 -6.30 7.94
CA THR A 726 10.09 -5.33 7.30
C THR A 726 9.41 -3.99 7.01
N ILE A 727 10.16 -3.05 6.49
CA ILE A 727 9.74 -1.69 6.19
C ILE A 727 10.07 -1.38 4.73
N SER A 728 9.09 -0.93 3.95
CA SER A 728 9.30 -0.45 2.58
C SER A 728 9.97 0.94 2.61
N ALA A 729 11.27 0.97 2.86
CA ALA A 729 12.03 2.21 3.01
C ALA A 729 12.63 2.66 1.67
N ASN A 730 12.36 3.89 1.27
CA ASN A 730 12.88 4.50 0.04
C ASN A 730 14.17 5.30 0.31
N THR A 731 14.98 5.47 -0.73
CA THR A 731 16.07 6.45 -0.74
C THR A 731 15.84 7.46 -1.84
N ASN A 732 16.08 8.73 -1.53
CA ASN A 732 15.73 9.83 -2.40
C ASN A 732 16.97 10.70 -2.66
N TYR A 733 17.22 11.03 -3.93
CA TYR A 733 18.41 11.77 -4.35
C TYR A 733 18.03 12.92 -5.28
N ASP A 734 18.47 14.13 -4.94
CA ASP A 734 18.38 15.30 -5.80
C ASP A 734 19.75 15.56 -6.46
N PRO A 735 19.92 15.26 -7.77
CA PRO A 735 21.19 15.46 -8.46
C PRO A 735 21.71 16.90 -8.41
N SER A 736 20.82 17.88 -8.31
CA SER A 736 21.20 19.31 -8.26
C SER A 736 22.04 19.67 -7.04
N ARG A 737 22.05 18.84 -6.02
CA ARG A 737 22.83 19.02 -4.77
C ARG A 737 24.25 18.49 -4.86
N PHE A 738 24.60 17.86 -5.97
CA PHE A 738 25.90 17.25 -6.18
C PHE A 738 26.66 17.93 -7.31
N GLU A 739 28.00 17.95 -7.20
CA GLU A 739 28.89 18.52 -8.21
C GLU A 739 28.64 17.83 -9.58
N GLY A 740 28.51 18.63 -10.62
CA GLY A 740 28.21 18.15 -11.98
C GLY A 740 26.79 17.60 -12.19
N GLY A 741 25.85 17.83 -11.24
CA GLY A 741 24.47 17.41 -11.35
C GLY A 741 24.30 15.87 -11.40
N LYS A 742 25.18 15.11 -10.75
CA LYS A 742 25.16 13.65 -10.72
C LYS A 742 25.35 13.13 -9.30
N VAL A 743 24.50 12.20 -8.88
CA VAL A 743 24.66 11.55 -7.59
C VAL A 743 25.88 10.63 -7.61
N PRO A 744 26.88 10.86 -6.73
CA PRO A 744 28.05 9.98 -6.66
C PRO A 744 27.66 8.58 -6.17
N ILE A 745 28.16 7.54 -6.79
CA ILE A 745 27.96 6.15 -6.34
C ILE A 745 28.41 5.96 -4.88
N LYS A 746 29.47 6.65 -4.46
CA LYS A 746 29.92 6.67 -3.07
C LYS A 746 28.82 7.08 -2.09
N GLN A 747 27.95 8.04 -2.46
CA GLN A 747 26.83 8.45 -1.62
C GLN A 747 25.79 7.33 -1.50
N VAL A 748 25.45 6.68 -2.61
CA VAL A 748 24.51 5.56 -2.63
C VAL A 748 25.02 4.41 -1.75
N LEU A 749 26.31 4.06 -1.88
CA LEU A 749 26.94 3.02 -1.06
C LEU A 749 27.00 3.42 0.42
N LYS A 750 27.26 4.70 0.74
CA LYS A 750 27.22 5.22 2.11
C LYS A 750 25.83 5.01 2.74
N ASP A 751 24.77 5.34 2.02
CA ASP A 751 23.40 5.20 2.51
C ASP A 751 23.03 3.73 2.72
N ILE A 752 23.45 2.84 1.83
CA ILE A 752 23.27 1.38 1.97
C ILE A 752 24.00 0.85 3.24
N LEU A 753 25.25 1.27 3.46
CA LEU A 753 26.02 0.88 4.65
C LEU A 753 25.40 1.47 5.93
N THR A 754 24.87 2.69 5.87
CA THR A 754 24.15 3.30 6.99
C THR A 754 22.89 2.53 7.32
N ALA A 755 22.08 2.15 6.31
CA ALA A 755 20.89 1.33 6.49
C ALA A 755 21.25 -0.02 7.14
N TYR A 756 22.29 -0.70 6.65
CA TYR A 756 22.76 -1.96 7.24
C TYR A 756 23.21 -1.78 8.70
N LYS A 757 24.00 -0.74 8.99
CA LYS A 757 24.45 -0.43 10.36
C LYS A 757 23.28 -0.23 11.33
N LEU A 758 22.21 0.42 10.87
CA LEU A 758 21.02 0.71 11.67
C LEU A 758 20.02 -0.48 11.76
N GLY A 759 20.36 -1.65 11.23
CA GLY A 759 19.52 -2.84 11.33
C GLY A 759 18.33 -2.88 10.37
N ILE A 760 18.30 -2.01 9.37
CA ILE A 760 17.25 -1.98 8.36
C ILE A 760 17.30 -3.27 7.54
N LYS A 761 16.17 -3.96 7.44
CA LYS A 761 16.08 -5.26 6.78
C LYS A 761 15.95 -5.16 5.26
N THR A 762 15.26 -4.11 4.77
CA THR A 762 14.96 -3.94 3.34
C THR A 762 15.10 -2.49 2.90
N MET A 763 15.51 -2.27 1.64
CA MET A 763 15.48 -0.97 0.98
C MET A 763 14.70 -1.11 -0.33
N TYR A 764 13.66 -0.30 -0.48
CA TYR A 764 12.70 -0.38 -1.57
C TYR A 764 13.10 0.53 -2.75
N TYR A 765 12.34 1.53 -3.12
CA TYR A 765 12.68 2.40 -4.26
C TYR A 765 13.96 3.22 -4.06
N HIS A 766 14.63 3.45 -5.18
CA HIS A 766 15.63 4.51 -5.31
C HIS A 766 15.04 5.59 -6.22
N ASN A 767 14.68 6.71 -5.63
CA ASN A 767 14.10 7.84 -6.35
C ASN A 767 15.19 8.87 -6.67
N THR A 768 15.21 9.34 -7.91
CA THR A 768 16.08 10.44 -8.34
C THR A 768 15.18 11.56 -8.85
N ARG A 769 15.41 12.79 -8.38
CA ARG A 769 14.72 13.96 -8.89
C ARG A 769 15.21 14.24 -10.30
N ASP A 770 14.32 14.17 -11.29
CA ASP A 770 14.65 14.31 -12.71
C ASP A 770 14.51 15.73 -13.26
N GLY A 771 14.15 16.70 -12.39
CA GLY A 771 13.95 18.11 -12.75
C GLY A 771 12.62 18.38 -13.45
N ALA A 772 11.77 17.36 -13.68
CA ALA A 772 10.37 17.59 -13.99
C ALA A 772 9.70 18.26 -12.79
N ASP A 773 8.83 19.21 -13.06
CA ASP A 773 8.08 19.89 -12.02
C ASP A 773 7.19 18.85 -11.32
N ASP A 774 7.50 18.55 -10.05
CA ASP A 774 6.73 17.58 -9.23
C ASP A 774 5.26 18.01 -9.05
N SER A 775 4.92 19.26 -9.40
CA SER A 775 3.55 19.75 -9.50
C SER A 775 2.83 19.27 -10.77
N LEU A 776 3.56 18.78 -11.78
CA LEU A 776 3.05 18.29 -13.03
C LEU A 776 3.00 16.75 -13.01
N ILE A 777 1.80 16.23 -12.68
CA ILE A 777 1.29 14.94 -13.13
C ILE A 777 2.29 13.79 -12.88
N GLU A 778 2.29 13.21 -11.68
CA GLU A 778 2.50 11.78 -11.60
C GLU A 778 1.39 11.15 -12.47
N ALA A 779 1.68 10.95 -13.76
CA ALA A 779 0.97 9.91 -14.47
C ALA A 779 0.99 8.73 -13.51
N GLU A 780 -0.13 8.04 -13.31
CA GLU A 780 -0.08 6.66 -12.87
C GLU A 780 0.84 6.00 -13.89
N GLU A 781 2.16 6.10 -13.74
CA GLU A 781 2.99 5.01 -14.14
C GLU A 781 2.31 3.88 -13.40
N ASP A 782 1.55 3.11 -14.17
CA ASP A 782 1.19 1.77 -13.77
C ASP A 782 2.47 1.27 -13.14
N CYS A 783 2.52 1.22 -11.82
CA CYS A 783 3.52 0.42 -11.18
C CYS A 783 3.45 -0.83 -12.00
N ALA A 784 4.47 -1.08 -12.86
CA ALA A 784 4.42 -2.19 -13.81
C ALA A 784 4.07 -3.47 -13.10
N GLY A 785 3.46 -3.29 -11.97
CA GLY A 785 3.03 -4.17 -11.03
C GLY A 785 2.01 -3.67 -10.05
N GLY A 786 0.80 -3.66 -10.46
CA GLY A 786 -0.38 -3.15 -9.75
C GLY A 786 -0.74 -3.69 -8.38
N ALA A 787 0.19 -4.22 -7.60
CA ALA A 787 -0.09 -4.74 -6.26
C ALA A 787 0.25 -3.77 -5.13
N CYS A 788 1.09 -2.76 -5.38
CA CYS A 788 1.62 -1.91 -4.33
C CYS A 788 0.85 -0.63 -4.08
N LYS A 789 -0.24 -0.39 -4.75
CA LYS A 789 -1.16 0.68 -4.39
C LYS A 789 -2.25 0.12 -3.47
N ILE A 790 -1.84 -0.26 -2.27
CA ILE A 790 -2.76 -0.54 -1.17
C ILE A 790 -3.45 0.75 -0.72
#